data_c029b1399a9d663ca394c206a4330fe7
#
_entry.id   c029b1399a9d663ca394c206a4330fe7
#
_cell.length_a   1.000
_cell.length_b   1.000
_cell.length_c   1.000
_cell.angle_alpha   90.00
_cell.angle_beta   90.00
_cell.angle_gamma   90.00
#
_symmetry.space_group_name_H-M   'P 1'
#
loop_
_entity.id
_entity.type
_entity.pdbx_description
1 polymer ?
#
loop_
_entity_poly.entity_id
_entity_poly.type
_entity_poly.pdbx_seq_one_letter_code
_entity_poly.pdbx_strand_id
1 'polypeptide(L)'
;MNREEAHKHKKRKSSGGLFVGGIFVAVCVSVLIAFLFALGGAGFEEIFLNENYWLTVGVVNGMLLIGFLLMYRIDAQNVAMKENDLEDTEWLTTKKLRKLKEFTVTTWDKVAEKGDEIVIGAEKKGKAVEIISTSALHALIVGTTGSGKTTGFVDQNIAILGRSKGKPSMIIADPKKELYEKHAKQLESEGYKISTLDLREPYSSARWNPMQVLIRRIRQVRELQNDMQEKDGKYFACGEVFLSHSDARTRVQELKDEIFENAMDLVYTLCPIQNKDQPTWEEGARNLIFGLVLAFCEDVISGKMNEKQLQLFNVYHNITKYCSEDTTALKKYLLEGREEFSKVRGLVNTVLITSDKTLTSYLSEVNSYIQQLSDDGILSMTSENDIDIANMDENPNALFVIVPDERFTRHRFVTLFLTQTYKELVEKANTNLRKKDTDTAILKRRAYFILDEFGNLPKMENIEGMVTVGRSRGIRYLFVLQSFSQLTAKYGKDIGDIIKTNCNVKIFIGSDDPDTRREFSELCGQKKVKNFSVNTSAENPASSNTGASNQPLITIGMLERLNGNEKGDAIVSVRGYEPIWSRFTPSYELKEVYFAAGKADISKREARLFDKSEYVFDILGGSQKEEEEKQLDAIERREEEQAQEEKEKMPDFAALDKAWNDKVKEVHEKVLKVAQMLADEDAKALMKTKLEDKQILIALLLHNTRTSVHSKN
;
A
#
# COMPACT_ATOMS: atom_id res chain seq x y z
N MET A 1 12.39 -21.66 -29.31
CA MET A 1 11.52 -22.62 -30.05
C MET A 1 10.32 -22.92 -29.17
N ASN A 2 9.16 -22.35 -29.50
CA ASN A 2 7.94 -22.41 -28.69
C ASN A 2 7.49 -23.86 -28.49
N ARG A 3 7.10 -24.22 -27.25
CA ARG A 3 6.56 -25.56 -26.90
C ARG A 3 5.38 -25.96 -27.81
N GLU A 4 4.62 -25.03 -28.37
CA GLU A 4 3.57 -25.29 -29.38
C GLU A 4 4.15 -25.80 -30.70
N GLU A 5 5.31 -25.33 -31.12
CA GLU A 5 5.96 -25.84 -32.36
C GLU A 5 6.54 -27.24 -32.16
N ALA A 6 7.04 -27.54 -30.96
CA ALA A 6 7.52 -28.88 -30.60
C ALA A 6 6.36 -29.90 -30.57
N HIS A 7 5.16 -29.49 -30.14
CA HIS A 7 3.95 -30.34 -30.14
C HIS A 7 3.40 -30.55 -31.57
N LYS A 8 3.42 -29.51 -32.42
CA LYS A 8 3.04 -29.63 -33.83
C LYS A 8 4.02 -30.50 -34.63
N HIS A 9 5.31 -30.41 -34.31
CA HIS A 9 6.33 -31.27 -34.95
C HIS A 9 6.20 -32.75 -34.55
N LYS A 10 5.80 -33.04 -33.30
CA LYS A 10 5.58 -34.42 -32.84
C LYS A 10 4.31 -35.04 -33.44
N LYS A 11 3.23 -34.26 -33.63
CA LYS A 11 2.00 -34.71 -34.31
C LYS A 11 2.25 -34.99 -35.79
N ARG A 12 3.10 -34.23 -36.51
CA ARG A 12 3.45 -34.47 -37.90
C ARG A 12 4.32 -35.70 -38.14
N LYS A 13 5.21 -36.06 -37.18
CA LYS A 13 6.04 -37.27 -37.32
C LYS A 13 5.27 -38.57 -37.14
N SER A 14 4.23 -38.61 -36.30
CA SER A 14 3.44 -39.85 -36.07
C SER A 14 2.52 -40.20 -37.22
N SER A 15 1.94 -39.20 -37.87
CA SER A 15 1.06 -39.44 -39.04
C SER A 15 1.82 -39.88 -40.30
N GLY A 16 3.05 -39.40 -40.51
CA GLY A 16 3.90 -39.79 -41.62
C GLY A 16 4.35 -41.23 -41.53
N GLY A 17 4.66 -41.77 -40.33
CA GLY A 17 5.09 -43.14 -40.11
C GLY A 17 3.99 -44.19 -40.40
N LEU A 18 2.75 -43.86 -40.03
CA LEU A 18 1.58 -44.74 -40.26
C LEU A 18 1.22 -44.78 -41.76
N PHE A 19 1.36 -43.68 -42.50
CA PHE A 19 1.08 -43.65 -43.94
C PHE A 19 2.10 -44.46 -44.72
N VAL A 20 3.38 -44.36 -44.39
CA VAL A 20 4.47 -45.15 -45.02
C VAL A 20 4.30 -46.64 -44.68
N GLY A 21 3.90 -46.98 -43.45
CA GLY A 21 3.61 -48.36 -43.08
C GLY A 21 2.43 -48.99 -43.84
N GLY A 22 1.37 -48.21 -44.07
CA GLY A 22 0.20 -48.65 -44.87
C GLY A 22 0.54 -48.96 -46.36
N ILE A 23 1.36 -48.12 -46.98
CA ILE A 23 1.86 -48.33 -48.35
C ILE A 23 2.73 -49.59 -48.40
N PHE A 24 3.60 -49.83 -47.42
CA PHE A 24 4.46 -51.00 -47.39
C PHE A 24 3.65 -52.30 -47.26
N VAL A 25 2.62 -52.31 -46.44
CA VAL A 25 1.70 -53.44 -46.30
C VAL A 25 0.94 -53.74 -47.63
N ALA A 26 0.44 -52.68 -48.29
CA ALA A 26 -0.23 -52.81 -49.57
C ALA A 26 0.66 -53.42 -50.69
N VAL A 27 1.91 -53.00 -50.73
CA VAL A 27 2.93 -53.57 -51.64
C VAL A 27 3.21 -55.05 -51.32
N CYS A 28 3.43 -55.38 -50.04
CA CYS A 28 3.66 -56.76 -49.64
C CYS A 28 2.47 -57.69 -50.00
N VAL A 29 1.26 -57.22 -49.76
CA VAL A 29 0.04 -58.00 -50.11
C VAL A 29 -0.11 -58.15 -51.60
N SER A 30 0.19 -57.15 -52.42
CA SER A 30 0.17 -57.24 -53.90
C SER A 30 1.20 -58.25 -54.42
N VAL A 31 2.38 -58.28 -53.83
CA VAL A 31 3.41 -59.30 -54.16
C VAL A 31 2.97 -60.69 -53.76
N LEU A 32 2.31 -60.86 -52.57
CA LEU A 32 1.79 -62.16 -52.15
C LEU A 32 0.68 -62.66 -53.08
N ILE A 33 -0.21 -61.81 -53.55
CA ILE A 33 -1.25 -62.15 -54.53
C ILE A 33 -0.60 -62.60 -55.85
N ALA A 34 0.43 -61.92 -56.37
CA ALA A 34 1.18 -62.31 -57.54
C ALA A 34 1.82 -63.72 -57.37
N PHE A 35 2.37 -64.00 -56.21
CA PHE A 35 2.95 -65.29 -55.86
C PHE A 35 1.89 -66.44 -55.84
N LEU A 36 0.70 -66.16 -55.27
CA LEU A 36 -0.40 -67.11 -55.35
C LEU A 36 -0.90 -67.42 -56.74
N PHE A 37 -0.96 -66.45 -57.64
CA PHE A 37 -1.27 -66.66 -59.05
C PHE A 37 -0.20 -67.46 -59.79
N ALA A 38 1.08 -67.26 -59.43
CA ALA A 38 2.19 -68.07 -59.99
C ALA A 38 2.12 -69.54 -59.52
N LEU A 39 1.75 -69.81 -58.21
CA LEU A 39 1.51 -71.16 -57.75
C LEU A 39 0.34 -71.87 -58.43
N GLY A 40 -0.62 -71.11 -58.95
CA GLY A 40 -1.75 -71.63 -59.77
C GLY A 40 -1.35 -71.98 -61.20
N GLY A 41 -0.07 -71.90 -61.63
CA GLY A 41 0.44 -72.33 -62.92
C GLY A 41 0.52 -71.22 -63.96
N ALA A 42 0.30 -69.97 -63.62
CA ALA A 42 0.43 -68.82 -64.55
C ALA A 42 1.91 -68.43 -64.66
N GLY A 43 2.41 -68.25 -65.90
CA GLY A 43 3.74 -67.70 -66.16
C GLY A 43 3.88 -66.26 -65.60
N PHE A 44 5.09 -65.90 -65.19
CA PHE A 44 5.34 -64.61 -64.51
C PHE A 44 4.96 -63.39 -65.36
N GLU A 45 5.09 -63.47 -66.68
CA GLU A 45 4.65 -62.44 -67.63
C GLU A 45 3.14 -62.41 -67.83
N GLU A 46 2.44 -63.56 -67.77
CA GLU A 46 1.00 -63.71 -67.95
C GLU A 46 0.19 -63.20 -66.73
N ILE A 47 0.78 -63.15 -65.55
CA ILE A 47 0.14 -62.65 -64.34
C ILE A 47 -0.22 -61.15 -64.48
N PHE A 48 0.66 -60.36 -64.99
CA PHE A 48 0.43 -58.92 -65.19
C PHE A 48 -0.49 -58.56 -66.29
N LEU A 49 -0.77 -59.50 -67.21
CA LEU A 49 -1.76 -59.37 -68.27
C LEU A 49 -3.14 -59.89 -67.89
N ASN A 50 -3.26 -60.54 -66.72
CA ASN A 50 -4.51 -61.16 -66.28
C ASN A 50 -5.41 -60.12 -65.56
N GLU A 51 -6.58 -59.86 -66.12
CA GLU A 51 -7.56 -58.92 -65.59
C GLU A 51 -8.00 -59.30 -64.20
N ASN A 52 -8.13 -60.63 -63.87
CA ASN A 52 -8.51 -61.10 -62.53
C ASN A 52 -7.44 -60.83 -61.47
N TYR A 53 -6.16 -60.81 -61.84
CA TYR A 53 -5.08 -60.38 -60.93
C TYR A 53 -5.27 -58.96 -60.49
N TRP A 54 -5.41 -58.03 -61.44
CA TRP A 54 -5.59 -56.63 -61.13
C TRP A 54 -6.89 -56.32 -60.36
N LEU A 55 -7.95 -57.06 -60.72
CA LEU A 55 -9.22 -56.99 -59.99
C LEU A 55 -9.04 -57.42 -58.48
N THR A 56 -8.34 -58.58 -58.28
CA THR A 56 -8.09 -59.08 -56.90
C THR A 56 -7.19 -58.15 -56.11
N VAL A 57 -6.12 -57.64 -56.73
CA VAL A 57 -5.23 -56.63 -56.09
C VAL A 57 -5.99 -55.38 -55.76
N GLY A 58 -6.83 -54.90 -56.65
CA GLY A 58 -7.66 -53.70 -56.44
C GLY A 58 -8.68 -53.89 -55.30
N VAL A 59 -9.39 -55.02 -55.30
CA VAL A 59 -10.37 -55.30 -54.25
C VAL A 59 -9.72 -55.46 -52.86
N VAL A 60 -8.62 -56.25 -52.79
CA VAL A 60 -7.96 -56.50 -51.49
C VAL A 60 -7.30 -55.24 -50.93
N ASN A 61 -6.59 -54.46 -51.79
CA ASN A 61 -6.00 -53.20 -51.36
C ASN A 61 -7.08 -52.14 -51.06
N GLY A 62 -8.20 -52.14 -51.78
CA GLY A 62 -9.35 -51.29 -51.47
C GLY A 62 -9.97 -51.61 -50.11
N MET A 63 -10.12 -52.90 -49.76
CA MET A 63 -10.58 -53.34 -48.42
C MET A 63 -9.57 -52.94 -47.35
N LEU A 64 -8.29 -53.11 -47.60
CA LEU A 64 -7.23 -52.67 -46.66
C LEU A 64 -7.25 -51.17 -46.42
N LEU A 65 -7.43 -50.37 -47.48
CA LEU A 65 -7.55 -48.92 -47.39
C LEU A 65 -8.77 -48.50 -46.58
N ILE A 66 -9.93 -49.16 -46.86
CA ILE A 66 -11.17 -48.90 -46.09
C ILE A 66 -10.98 -49.30 -44.62
N GLY A 67 -10.37 -50.46 -44.33
CA GLY A 67 -10.04 -50.88 -42.97
C GLY A 67 -9.12 -49.92 -42.27
N PHE A 68 -8.09 -49.43 -42.97
CA PHE A 68 -7.16 -48.43 -42.45
C PHE A 68 -7.83 -47.06 -42.15
N LEU A 69 -8.70 -46.59 -43.07
CA LEU A 69 -9.48 -45.37 -42.86
C LEU A 69 -10.48 -45.50 -41.70
N LEU A 70 -11.09 -46.70 -41.54
CA LEU A 70 -11.97 -46.97 -40.39
C LEU A 70 -11.19 -46.99 -39.07
N MET A 71 -10.05 -47.68 -39.01
CA MET A 71 -9.16 -47.67 -37.84
C MET A 71 -8.67 -46.25 -37.53
N TYR A 72 -8.28 -45.47 -38.54
CA TYR A 72 -7.87 -44.08 -38.34
C TYR A 72 -9.02 -43.22 -37.82
N ARG A 73 -10.24 -43.39 -38.32
CA ARG A 73 -11.44 -42.69 -37.80
C ARG A 73 -11.79 -43.12 -36.40
N ILE A 74 -11.69 -44.40 -36.04
CA ILE A 74 -11.95 -44.91 -34.72
C ILE A 74 -10.90 -44.40 -33.72
N ASP A 75 -9.62 -44.35 -34.13
CA ASP A 75 -8.55 -43.83 -33.26
C ASP A 75 -8.65 -42.32 -33.09
N ALA A 76 -9.01 -41.59 -34.13
CA ALA A 76 -9.29 -40.16 -34.07
C ALA A 76 -10.52 -39.83 -33.22
N GLN A 77 -11.60 -40.65 -33.28
CA GLN A 77 -12.78 -40.50 -32.44
C GLN A 77 -12.48 -40.87 -30.98
N ASN A 78 -11.73 -41.94 -30.72
CA ASN A 78 -11.30 -42.31 -29.40
C ASN A 78 -10.38 -41.28 -28.73
N VAL A 79 -9.51 -40.62 -29.51
CA VAL A 79 -8.69 -39.52 -29.04
C VAL A 79 -9.55 -38.30 -28.76
N ALA A 80 -10.51 -37.95 -29.63
CA ALA A 80 -11.42 -36.83 -29.44
C ALA A 80 -12.40 -37.02 -28.27
N MET A 81 -12.97 -38.27 -28.07
CA MET A 81 -13.80 -38.59 -26.92
C MET A 81 -13.01 -38.54 -25.60
N LYS A 82 -11.75 -38.95 -25.61
CA LYS A 82 -10.89 -38.89 -24.42
C LYS A 82 -10.40 -37.47 -24.08
N GLU A 83 -10.38 -36.56 -25.03
CA GLU A 83 -10.06 -35.16 -24.77
C GLU A 83 -11.25 -34.35 -24.23
N ASN A 84 -12.50 -34.75 -24.53
CA ASN A 84 -13.69 -34.00 -24.10
C ASN A 84 -14.20 -34.35 -22.69
N ASP A 85 -13.78 -35.46 -22.09
CA ASP A 85 -14.22 -35.91 -20.75
C ASP A 85 -13.27 -35.44 -19.62
N LEU A 86 -12.30 -34.58 -19.89
CA LEU A 86 -11.29 -34.20 -18.94
C LEU A 86 -11.43 -32.70 -18.60
N GLU A 87 -11.96 -32.38 -17.41
CA GLU A 87 -11.80 -31.05 -16.82
C GLU A 87 -10.31 -30.77 -16.60
N ASP A 88 -9.66 -30.16 -17.59
CA ASP A 88 -8.26 -29.75 -17.52
C ASP A 88 -8.19 -28.25 -17.35
N THR A 89 -7.60 -27.76 -16.24
CA THR A 89 -7.25 -26.35 -16.11
C THR A 89 -6.12 -26.03 -17.07
N GLU A 90 -6.34 -25.06 -17.95
CA GLU A 90 -5.36 -24.56 -18.90
C GLU A 90 -4.93 -23.15 -18.59
N TRP A 91 -3.75 -22.74 -19.05
CA TRP A 91 -3.35 -21.33 -18.99
C TRP A 91 -4.21 -20.49 -19.95
N LEU A 92 -4.75 -19.40 -19.40
CA LEU A 92 -5.49 -18.41 -20.23
C LEU A 92 -4.50 -17.60 -21.06
N THR A 93 -4.55 -17.76 -22.36
CA THR A 93 -3.64 -17.07 -23.28
C THR A 93 -4.12 -15.66 -23.63
N THR A 94 -3.22 -14.74 -23.99
CA THR A 94 -3.57 -13.37 -24.40
C THR A 94 -4.60 -13.36 -25.54
N LYS A 95 -4.59 -14.34 -26.44
CA LYS A 95 -5.59 -14.48 -27.51
C LYS A 95 -6.99 -14.81 -26.96
N LYS A 96 -7.09 -15.64 -25.91
CA LYS A 96 -8.35 -15.93 -25.23
C LYS A 96 -8.81 -14.71 -24.41
N LEU A 97 -7.90 -14.02 -23.73
CA LEU A 97 -8.18 -12.80 -22.95
C LEU A 97 -8.85 -11.70 -23.77
N ARG A 98 -8.40 -11.46 -25.00
CA ARG A 98 -8.99 -10.44 -25.90
C ARG A 98 -10.47 -10.68 -26.24
N LYS A 99 -10.99 -11.90 -26.01
CA LYS A 99 -12.39 -12.28 -26.27
C LYS A 99 -13.29 -12.16 -25.05
N LEU A 100 -12.72 -12.02 -23.86
CA LEU A 100 -13.43 -11.95 -22.60
C LEU A 100 -13.67 -10.49 -22.23
N LYS A 101 -14.90 -10.14 -21.84
CA LYS A 101 -15.29 -8.76 -21.48
C LYS A 101 -14.61 -8.24 -20.21
N GLU A 102 -14.21 -9.15 -19.32
CA GLU A 102 -13.57 -8.85 -18.04
C GLU A 102 -12.12 -8.38 -18.19
N PHE A 103 -11.50 -8.61 -19.35
CA PHE A 103 -10.10 -8.29 -19.59
C PHE A 103 -9.94 -7.31 -20.75
N THR A 104 -9.03 -6.37 -20.55
CA THR A 104 -8.60 -5.43 -21.57
C THR A 104 -7.13 -5.70 -21.92
N VAL A 105 -6.83 -5.87 -23.20
CA VAL A 105 -5.46 -5.94 -23.72
C VAL A 105 -5.23 -4.73 -24.60
N THR A 106 -4.30 -3.86 -24.19
CA THR A 106 -4.00 -2.59 -24.84
C THR A 106 -2.50 -2.31 -24.88
N THR A 107 -2.10 -1.15 -25.37
CA THR A 107 -0.71 -0.67 -25.36
C THR A 107 -0.63 0.68 -24.67
N TRP A 108 0.56 1.07 -24.20
CA TRP A 108 0.77 2.32 -23.47
C TRP A 108 0.24 3.57 -24.20
N ASP A 109 0.43 3.65 -25.49
CA ASP A 109 -0.06 4.75 -26.34
C ASP A 109 -1.60 4.88 -26.35
N LYS A 110 -2.32 3.78 -26.11
CA LYS A 110 -3.79 3.71 -26.10
C LYS A 110 -4.42 3.63 -24.71
N VAL A 111 -3.61 3.68 -23.64
CA VAL A 111 -4.13 3.61 -22.25
C VAL A 111 -5.11 4.74 -21.96
N ALA A 112 -4.85 5.95 -22.47
CA ALA A 112 -5.73 7.12 -22.27
C ALA A 112 -7.15 6.95 -22.84
N GLU A 113 -7.38 5.94 -23.70
CA GLU A 113 -8.70 5.60 -24.25
C GLU A 113 -9.41 4.53 -23.42
N LYS A 114 -8.72 3.87 -22.48
CA LYS A 114 -9.20 2.72 -21.72
C LYS A 114 -9.63 3.11 -20.30
N GLY A 115 -10.45 2.24 -19.71
CA GLY A 115 -10.93 2.41 -18.35
C GLY A 115 -9.81 2.28 -17.31
N ASP A 116 -10.16 2.57 -16.05
CA ASP A 116 -9.29 2.49 -14.88
C ASP A 116 -9.37 1.08 -14.25
N GLU A 117 -8.81 0.10 -14.94
CA GLU A 117 -8.82 -1.31 -14.55
C GLU A 117 -7.51 -1.72 -13.87
N ILE A 118 -7.56 -2.74 -12.99
CA ILE A 118 -6.38 -3.28 -12.32
C ILE A 118 -5.45 -3.94 -13.36
N VAL A 119 -4.21 -3.50 -13.39
CA VAL A 119 -3.19 -4.04 -14.30
C VAL A 119 -2.68 -5.37 -13.73
N ILE A 120 -2.79 -6.42 -14.54
CA ILE A 120 -2.36 -7.78 -14.22
C ILE A 120 -1.21 -8.28 -15.09
N GLY A 121 -0.70 -7.43 -15.96
CA GLY A 121 0.49 -7.67 -16.79
C GLY A 121 0.84 -6.45 -17.62
N ALA A 122 2.14 -6.20 -17.79
CA ALA A 122 2.65 -5.16 -18.68
C ALA A 122 4.03 -5.57 -19.19
N GLU A 123 4.10 -5.93 -20.45
CA GLU A 123 5.28 -6.50 -21.08
C GLU A 123 5.81 -5.60 -22.19
N LYS A 124 7.10 -5.30 -22.15
CA LYS A 124 7.80 -4.59 -23.25
C LYS A 124 7.99 -5.54 -24.42
N LYS A 125 7.32 -5.23 -25.53
CA LYS A 125 7.43 -5.98 -26.81
C LYS A 125 8.02 -5.06 -27.88
N GLY A 126 9.33 -5.09 -28.03
CA GLY A 126 10.05 -4.18 -28.90
C GLY A 126 9.96 -2.72 -28.42
N LYS A 127 9.31 -1.85 -29.20
CA LYS A 127 9.08 -0.43 -28.82
C LYS A 127 7.77 -0.21 -28.06
N ALA A 128 6.84 -1.16 -28.05
CA ALA A 128 5.55 -1.05 -27.38
C ALA A 128 5.55 -1.74 -26.03
N VAL A 129 4.71 -1.25 -25.12
CA VAL A 129 4.38 -1.94 -23.86
C VAL A 129 2.97 -2.48 -23.99
N GLU A 130 2.81 -3.81 -24.07
CA GLU A 130 1.51 -4.48 -24.05
C GLU A 130 1.03 -4.59 -22.61
N ILE A 131 -0.17 -4.14 -22.35
CA ILE A 131 -0.79 -4.06 -21.02
C ILE A 131 -2.00 -4.97 -20.99
N ILE A 132 -2.10 -5.79 -19.96
CA ILE A 132 -3.26 -6.63 -19.64
C ILE A 132 -3.86 -6.11 -18.34
N SER A 133 -5.14 -5.77 -18.37
CA SER A 133 -5.88 -5.31 -17.19
C SER A 133 -7.20 -6.06 -17.04
N THR A 134 -7.79 -5.96 -15.85
CA THR A 134 -9.06 -6.59 -15.52
C THR A 134 -9.97 -5.65 -14.74
N SER A 135 -11.27 -5.70 -15.00
CA SER A 135 -12.30 -4.99 -14.26
C SER A 135 -12.64 -5.65 -12.91
N ALA A 136 -12.05 -6.82 -12.63
CA ALA A 136 -12.21 -7.52 -11.38
C ALA A 136 -11.81 -6.68 -10.16
N LEU A 137 -12.42 -7.02 -9.01
CA LEU A 137 -12.39 -6.17 -7.80
C LEU A 137 -11.25 -6.58 -6.86
N HIS A 138 -10.56 -5.59 -6.29
CA HIS A 138 -9.47 -5.74 -5.34
C HIS A 138 -8.40 -6.74 -5.80
N ALA A 139 -7.16 -6.43 -5.52
CA ALA A 139 -6.05 -7.31 -5.82
C ALA A 139 -5.19 -7.56 -4.58
N LEU A 140 -4.70 -8.80 -4.48
CA LEU A 140 -3.76 -9.25 -3.47
C LEU A 140 -2.51 -9.78 -4.15
N ILE A 141 -1.40 -9.12 -3.92
CA ILE A 141 -0.12 -9.41 -4.56
C ILE A 141 0.83 -9.98 -3.53
N VAL A 142 1.45 -11.11 -3.86
CA VAL A 142 2.43 -11.76 -3.00
C VAL A 142 3.78 -11.83 -3.69
N GLY A 143 4.80 -11.38 -2.97
CA GLY A 143 6.18 -11.46 -3.44
C GLY A 143 7.18 -11.19 -2.32
N THR A 144 8.30 -11.91 -2.28
CA THR A 144 9.39 -11.64 -1.34
C THR A 144 10.07 -10.30 -1.59
N THR A 145 10.87 -9.83 -0.65
CA THR A 145 11.70 -8.64 -0.86
C THR A 145 12.64 -8.87 -2.05
N GLY A 146 12.69 -7.90 -2.96
CA GLY A 146 13.48 -7.99 -4.19
C GLY A 146 12.85 -8.81 -5.32
N SER A 147 11.67 -9.41 -5.15
CA SER A 147 10.95 -10.14 -6.23
C SER A 147 10.39 -9.23 -7.33
N GLY A 148 10.41 -7.91 -7.15
CA GLY A 148 9.89 -6.97 -8.12
C GLY A 148 8.45 -6.52 -7.88
N LYS A 149 7.87 -6.69 -6.68
CA LYS A 149 6.52 -6.21 -6.34
C LYS A 149 6.31 -4.73 -6.70
N THR A 150 7.18 -3.88 -6.15
CA THR A 150 7.10 -2.43 -6.38
C THR A 150 7.39 -2.10 -7.84
N THR A 151 8.50 -2.58 -8.41
CA THR A 151 8.91 -2.24 -9.77
C THR A 151 8.08 -2.93 -10.87
N GLY A 152 7.53 -4.10 -10.58
CA GLY A 152 6.71 -4.86 -11.54
C GLY A 152 5.22 -4.53 -11.44
N PHE A 153 4.66 -4.44 -10.24
CA PHE A 153 3.21 -4.29 -10.06
C PHE A 153 2.81 -2.88 -9.64
N VAL A 154 3.38 -2.36 -8.54
CA VAL A 154 2.93 -1.07 -7.95
C VAL A 154 3.19 0.09 -8.90
N ASP A 155 4.43 0.25 -9.34
CA ASP A 155 4.83 1.31 -10.29
C ASP A 155 3.98 1.30 -11.56
N GLN A 156 3.71 0.11 -12.09
CA GLN A 156 2.94 -0.03 -13.32
C GLN A 156 1.46 0.28 -13.13
N ASN A 157 0.86 -0.15 -12.00
CA ASN A 157 -0.52 0.22 -11.71
C ASN A 157 -0.65 1.73 -11.52
N ILE A 158 0.24 2.38 -10.75
CA ILE A 158 0.21 3.84 -10.55
C ILE A 158 0.33 4.57 -11.90
N ALA A 159 1.31 4.22 -12.74
CA ALA A 159 1.55 4.88 -14.01
C ALA A 159 0.38 4.69 -15.00
N ILE A 160 -0.12 3.45 -15.12
CA ILE A 160 -1.16 3.10 -16.10
C ILE A 160 -2.52 3.64 -15.66
N LEU A 161 -2.89 3.51 -14.37
CA LEU A 161 -4.11 4.11 -13.83
C LEU A 161 -4.08 5.64 -13.95
N GLY A 162 -2.92 6.26 -13.69
CA GLY A 162 -2.74 7.71 -13.81
C GLY A 162 -2.99 8.24 -15.21
N ARG A 163 -2.64 7.47 -16.25
CA ARG A 163 -2.86 7.82 -17.65
C ARG A 163 -4.22 7.37 -18.20
N SER A 164 -4.91 6.47 -17.52
CA SER A 164 -6.19 5.92 -17.98
C SER A 164 -7.27 7.00 -18.15
N LYS A 165 -8.27 6.74 -19.01
CA LYS A 165 -9.41 7.66 -19.22
C LYS A 165 -10.17 7.99 -17.93
N GLY A 166 -10.31 7.00 -17.04
CA GLY A 166 -11.02 7.14 -15.78
C GLY A 166 -10.28 8.02 -14.77
N LYS A 167 -8.95 8.09 -14.86
CA LYS A 167 -8.07 8.84 -13.92
C LYS A 167 -8.53 8.69 -12.47
N PRO A 168 -8.55 7.47 -11.91
CA PRO A 168 -9.06 7.23 -10.58
C PRO A 168 -8.22 7.98 -9.54
N SER A 169 -8.83 8.43 -8.46
CA SER A 169 -8.06 8.96 -7.34
C SER A 169 -7.30 7.86 -6.63
N MET A 170 -6.10 8.14 -6.16
CA MET A 170 -5.20 7.15 -5.57
C MET A 170 -4.74 7.58 -4.17
N ILE A 171 -4.85 6.66 -3.22
CA ILE A 171 -4.29 6.76 -1.87
C ILE A 171 -3.17 5.72 -1.80
N ILE A 172 -1.92 6.18 -1.75
CA ILE A 172 -0.73 5.36 -1.95
C ILE A 172 0.07 5.33 -0.65
N ALA A 173 0.11 4.16 0.02
CA ALA A 173 1.04 3.96 1.12
C ALA A 173 2.45 3.75 0.57
N ASP A 174 3.37 4.62 0.95
CA ASP A 174 4.75 4.68 0.46
C ASP A 174 5.74 4.67 1.63
N PRO A 175 6.10 3.50 2.18
CA PRO A 175 7.01 3.42 3.32
C PRO A 175 8.38 4.03 3.08
N LYS A 176 8.87 3.99 1.85
CA LYS A 176 10.22 4.42 1.47
C LYS A 176 10.29 5.79 0.80
N LYS A 177 9.14 6.45 0.57
CA LYS A 177 9.03 7.71 -0.19
C LYS A 177 9.46 7.59 -1.67
N GLU A 178 9.77 6.36 -2.13
CA GLU A 178 10.24 6.12 -3.50
C GLU A 178 9.13 6.21 -4.55
N LEU A 179 7.88 5.86 -4.19
CA LEU A 179 6.73 5.97 -5.08
C LEU A 179 6.38 7.44 -5.35
N TYR A 180 6.41 8.27 -4.31
CA TYR A 180 6.25 9.72 -4.46
C TYR A 180 7.33 10.32 -5.38
N GLU A 181 8.60 10.00 -5.11
CA GLU A 181 9.73 10.51 -5.90
C GLU A 181 9.59 10.16 -7.39
N LYS A 182 9.16 8.94 -7.69
CA LYS A 182 9.05 8.43 -9.06
C LYS A 182 7.84 8.96 -9.81
N HIS A 183 6.66 8.98 -9.14
CA HIS A 183 5.37 9.14 -9.82
C HIS A 183 4.75 10.53 -9.69
N ALA A 184 5.12 11.34 -8.68
CA ALA A 184 4.42 12.59 -8.41
C ALA A 184 4.39 13.54 -9.62
N LYS A 185 5.54 13.80 -10.26
CA LYS A 185 5.60 14.68 -11.45
C LYS A 185 4.86 14.12 -12.65
N GLN A 186 4.92 12.79 -12.86
CA GLN A 186 4.21 12.15 -13.96
C GLN A 186 2.70 12.29 -13.76
N LEU A 187 2.19 12.04 -12.56
CA LEU A 187 0.77 12.18 -12.24
C LEU A 187 0.33 13.64 -12.33
N GLU A 188 1.15 14.60 -11.89
CA GLU A 188 0.88 16.03 -12.05
C GLU A 188 0.76 16.41 -13.53
N SER A 189 1.64 15.90 -14.39
CA SER A 189 1.57 16.12 -15.85
C SER A 189 0.32 15.51 -16.50
N GLU A 190 -0.25 14.46 -15.88
CA GLU A 190 -1.52 13.85 -16.27
C GLU A 190 -2.73 14.58 -15.65
N GLY A 191 -2.53 15.66 -14.89
CA GLY A 191 -3.58 16.52 -14.32
C GLY A 191 -4.07 16.09 -12.93
N TYR A 192 -3.29 15.33 -12.19
CA TYR A 192 -3.59 15.00 -10.80
C TYR A 192 -3.18 16.14 -9.85
N LYS A 193 -4.02 16.38 -8.84
CA LYS A 193 -3.59 17.12 -7.65
C LYS A 193 -2.75 16.18 -6.78
N ILE A 194 -1.51 16.58 -6.49
CA ILE A 194 -0.60 15.79 -5.66
C ILE A 194 -0.63 16.30 -4.23
N SER A 195 -0.81 15.39 -3.27
CA SER A 195 -0.73 15.69 -1.84
C SER A 195 0.13 14.63 -1.15
N THR A 196 0.82 15.02 -0.08
CA THR A 196 1.65 14.09 0.70
C THR A 196 1.36 14.25 2.17
N LEU A 197 0.93 13.16 2.83
CA LEU A 197 0.91 13.05 4.27
C LEU A 197 2.22 12.37 4.69
N ASP A 198 3.20 13.17 5.13
CA ASP A 198 4.56 12.69 5.39
C ASP A 198 4.84 12.62 6.89
N LEU A 199 4.69 11.41 7.46
CA LEU A 199 4.94 11.19 8.88
C LEU A 199 6.45 11.13 9.23
N ARG A 200 7.32 11.08 8.22
CA ARG A 200 8.78 11.13 8.39
C ARG A 200 9.25 12.58 8.56
N GLU A 201 8.65 13.49 7.79
CA GLU A 201 8.95 14.91 7.78
C GLU A 201 7.66 15.76 8.02
N PRO A 202 7.08 15.73 9.24
CA PRO A 202 5.75 16.27 9.50
C PRO A 202 5.64 17.79 9.28
N TYR A 203 6.71 18.56 9.48
CA TYR A 203 6.71 20.01 9.22
C TYR A 203 6.63 20.38 7.74
N SER A 204 7.02 19.48 6.85
CA SER A 204 6.93 19.63 5.40
C SER A 204 5.73 18.89 4.80
N SER A 205 4.93 18.23 5.62
CA SER A 205 3.76 17.48 5.24
C SER A 205 2.58 18.38 4.87
N ALA A 206 1.65 17.90 4.04
CA ALA A 206 0.30 18.44 4.04
C ALA A 206 -0.34 18.19 5.40
N ARG A 207 -1.13 19.14 5.87
CA ARG A 207 -1.81 19.06 7.15
C ARG A 207 -3.14 18.34 7.01
N TRP A 208 -3.47 17.56 8.01
CA TRP A 208 -4.72 16.85 8.11
C TRP A 208 -5.17 16.77 9.57
N ASN A 209 -6.23 17.48 9.90
CA ASN A 209 -6.82 17.44 11.23
C ASN A 209 -7.76 16.23 11.37
N PRO A 210 -7.48 15.24 12.23
CA PRO A 210 -8.36 14.10 12.46
C PRO A 210 -9.77 14.49 12.93
N MET A 211 -9.94 15.68 13.51
CA MET A 211 -11.23 16.20 13.94
C MET A 211 -12.00 16.96 12.85
N GLN A 212 -11.50 17.04 11.61
CA GLN A 212 -12.10 17.79 10.53
C GLN A 212 -13.55 17.37 10.21
N VAL A 213 -13.86 16.08 10.34
CA VAL A 213 -15.22 15.57 10.16
C VAL A 213 -16.15 16.17 11.21
N LEU A 214 -15.71 16.24 12.48
CA LEU A 214 -16.45 16.87 13.58
C LEU A 214 -16.63 18.37 13.32
N ILE A 215 -15.57 19.07 12.94
CA ILE A 215 -15.59 20.50 12.61
C ILE A 215 -16.65 20.80 11.53
N ARG A 216 -16.69 19.99 10.47
CA ARG A 216 -17.71 20.15 9.41
C ARG A 216 -19.15 20.01 9.94
N ARG A 217 -19.40 19.01 10.80
CA ARG A 217 -20.73 18.82 11.41
C ARG A 217 -21.07 19.95 12.38
N ILE A 218 -20.11 20.40 13.16
CA ILE A 218 -20.29 21.55 14.07
C ILE A 218 -20.66 22.82 13.30
N ARG A 219 -19.98 23.10 12.18
CA ARG A 219 -20.33 24.22 11.30
C ARG A 219 -21.77 24.12 10.81
N GLN A 220 -22.21 22.94 10.37
CA GLN A 220 -23.59 22.71 9.95
C GLN A 220 -24.59 22.93 11.10
N VAL A 221 -24.28 22.46 12.30
CA VAL A 221 -25.13 22.73 13.49
C VAL A 221 -25.24 24.22 13.77
N ARG A 222 -24.10 24.95 13.73
CA ARG A 222 -24.10 26.40 13.98
C ARG A 222 -24.85 27.18 12.92
N GLU A 223 -24.69 26.84 11.64
CA GLU A 223 -25.44 27.46 10.53
C GLU A 223 -26.95 27.24 10.68
N LEU A 224 -27.38 26.02 11.01
CA LEU A 224 -28.80 25.72 11.25
C LEU A 224 -29.37 26.42 12.50
N GLN A 225 -28.54 26.70 13.51
CA GLN A 225 -28.99 27.34 14.75
C GLN A 225 -29.02 28.88 14.64
N ASN A 226 -28.03 29.47 13.95
CA ASN A 226 -27.76 30.90 14.01
C ASN A 226 -28.00 31.65 12.68
N ASP A 227 -27.78 30.96 11.53
CA ASP A 227 -27.68 31.62 10.23
C ASP A 227 -28.74 31.10 9.22
N MET A 228 -29.76 30.39 9.69
CA MET A 228 -30.81 29.86 8.83
C MET A 228 -31.62 31.00 8.15
N GLN A 229 -31.69 30.96 6.84
CA GLN A 229 -32.41 31.95 6.05
C GLN A 229 -33.84 31.49 5.75
N GLU A 230 -34.84 32.36 5.96
CA GLU A 230 -36.20 32.12 5.57
C GLU A 230 -36.51 32.83 4.24
N LYS A 231 -37.07 32.11 3.28
CA LYS A 231 -37.51 32.62 1.99
C LYS A 231 -38.72 31.82 1.50
N ASP A 232 -39.80 32.53 1.12
CA ASP A 232 -41.04 31.94 0.58
C ASP A 232 -41.64 30.84 1.48
N GLY A 233 -41.56 31.02 2.81
CA GLY A 233 -42.08 30.07 3.80
C GLY A 233 -41.28 28.78 3.90
N LYS A 234 -40.03 28.76 3.37
CA LYS A 234 -39.04 27.67 3.47
C LYS A 234 -37.80 28.17 4.15
N TYR A 235 -37.08 27.26 4.80
CA TYR A 235 -35.85 27.54 5.53
C TYR A 235 -34.65 26.93 4.79
N PHE A 236 -33.58 27.71 4.63
CA PHE A 236 -32.41 27.34 3.87
C PHE A 236 -31.19 27.40 4.78
N ALA A 237 -30.49 26.31 4.92
CA ALA A 237 -29.21 26.23 5.60
C ALA A 237 -28.39 24.99 5.10
N CYS A 238 -27.09 25.05 5.14
CA CYS A 238 -26.20 23.94 4.78
C CYS A 238 -26.40 23.39 3.36
N GLY A 239 -26.99 24.19 2.45
CA GLY A 239 -27.35 23.73 1.10
C GLY A 239 -28.57 22.80 1.07
N GLU A 240 -29.31 22.69 2.17
CA GLU A 240 -30.55 21.93 2.32
C GLU A 240 -31.74 22.89 2.44
N VAL A 241 -32.95 22.40 2.13
CA VAL A 241 -34.20 23.14 2.23
C VAL A 241 -35.13 22.43 3.21
N PHE A 242 -35.58 23.16 4.22
CA PHE A 242 -36.51 22.66 5.25
C PHE A 242 -37.89 23.28 5.09
N LEU A 243 -38.91 22.48 5.27
CA LEU A 243 -40.31 22.93 5.15
C LEU A 243 -40.83 23.58 6.44
N SER A 244 -40.18 23.30 7.57
CA SER A 244 -40.54 23.84 8.88
C SER A 244 -39.33 24.01 9.79
N HIS A 245 -39.43 24.85 10.83
CA HIS A 245 -38.46 24.94 11.91
C HIS A 245 -38.31 23.62 12.66
N SER A 246 -39.34 22.77 12.72
CA SER A 246 -39.29 21.45 13.33
C SER A 246 -38.33 20.52 12.55
N ASP A 247 -38.41 20.56 11.22
CA ASP A 247 -37.51 19.74 10.37
C ASP A 247 -36.03 20.17 10.56
N ALA A 248 -35.80 21.49 10.62
CA ALA A 248 -34.44 22.00 10.87
C ALA A 248 -33.93 21.61 12.28
N ARG A 249 -34.78 21.64 13.31
CA ARG A 249 -34.42 21.16 14.66
C ARG A 249 -34.12 19.67 14.69
N THR A 250 -34.93 18.88 13.97
CA THR A 250 -34.65 17.43 13.82
C THR A 250 -33.30 17.22 13.17
N ARG A 251 -32.98 17.98 12.12
CA ARG A 251 -31.68 17.91 11.45
C ARG A 251 -30.51 18.30 12.37
N VAL A 252 -30.67 19.30 13.24
CA VAL A 252 -29.68 19.66 14.26
C VAL A 252 -29.45 18.48 15.21
N GLN A 253 -30.51 17.77 15.61
CA GLN A 253 -30.34 16.60 16.49
C GLN A 253 -29.63 15.46 15.76
N GLU A 254 -30.00 15.17 14.53
CA GLU A 254 -29.27 14.18 13.70
C GLU A 254 -27.79 14.52 13.56
N LEU A 255 -27.45 15.79 13.29
CA LEU A 255 -26.05 16.22 13.21
C LEU A 255 -25.30 16.08 14.54
N LYS A 256 -25.96 16.31 15.67
CA LYS A 256 -25.36 16.06 17.00
C LYS A 256 -25.13 14.56 17.24
N ASP A 257 -26.01 13.70 16.75
CA ASP A 257 -25.83 12.26 16.80
C ASP A 257 -24.69 11.81 15.84
N GLU A 258 -24.61 12.40 14.65
CA GLU A 258 -23.46 12.18 13.74
C GLU A 258 -22.13 12.65 14.37
N ILE A 259 -22.11 13.77 15.11
CA ILE A 259 -20.90 14.21 15.86
C ILE A 259 -20.52 13.17 16.89
N PHE A 260 -21.49 12.63 17.65
CA PHE A 260 -21.24 11.60 18.66
C PHE A 260 -20.66 10.33 18.01
N GLU A 261 -21.25 9.84 16.93
CA GLU A 261 -20.78 8.65 16.22
C GLU A 261 -19.38 8.84 15.61
N ASN A 262 -19.14 9.99 14.95
CA ASN A 262 -17.84 10.29 14.39
C ASN A 262 -16.74 10.46 15.46
N ALA A 263 -17.06 11.06 16.62
CA ALA A 263 -16.15 11.18 17.74
C ALA A 263 -15.86 9.80 18.37
N MET A 264 -16.85 8.93 18.48
CA MET A 264 -16.70 7.55 18.92
C MET A 264 -15.77 6.78 17.98
N ASP A 265 -16.00 6.86 16.67
CA ASP A 265 -15.18 6.22 15.65
C ASP A 265 -13.71 6.68 15.69
N LEU A 266 -13.50 8.00 15.85
CA LEU A 266 -12.18 8.60 15.98
C LEU A 266 -11.45 8.02 17.18
N VAL A 267 -12.10 8.06 18.36
CA VAL A 267 -11.48 7.63 19.61
C VAL A 267 -11.26 6.11 19.63
N TYR A 268 -12.19 5.32 19.10
CA TYR A 268 -12.06 3.87 19.04
C TYR A 268 -10.95 3.42 18.11
N THR A 269 -10.70 4.17 17.02
CA THR A 269 -9.57 3.95 16.13
C THR A 269 -8.23 4.35 16.78
N LEU A 270 -8.22 5.47 17.53
CA LEU A 270 -7.04 5.95 18.25
C LEU A 270 -6.68 5.07 19.44
N CYS A 271 -7.68 4.54 20.14
CA CYS A 271 -7.57 3.78 21.39
C CYS A 271 -8.15 2.36 21.22
N PRO A 272 -7.54 1.48 20.42
CA PRO A 272 -8.02 0.11 20.23
C PRO A 272 -7.81 -0.69 21.52
N ILE A 273 -8.76 -1.54 21.87
CA ILE A 273 -8.63 -2.50 22.97
C ILE A 273 -7.72 -3.64 22.53
N GLN A 274 -6.61 -3.81 23.22
CA GLN A 274 -5.62 -4.85 22.94
C GLN A 274 -5.87 -6.10 23.82
N ASN A 275 -6.18 -5.89 25.10
CA ASN A 275 -6.46 -6.96 26.05
C ASN A 275 -7.96 -7.27 26.11
N LYS A 276 -8.40 -8.21 25.27
CA LYS A 276 -9.81 -8.62 25.21
C LYS A 276 -10.29 -9.38 26.44
N ASP A 277 -9.38 -9.96 27.22
CA ASP A 277 -9.72 -10.73 28.41
C ASP A 277 -9.95 -9.83 29.61
N GLN A 278 -9.33 -8.65 29.67
CA GLN A 278 -9.47 -7.66 30.73
C GLN A 278 -9.56 -6.24 30.15
N PRO A 279 -10.64 -5.90 29.44
CA PRO A 279 -10.76 -4.63 28.71
C PRO A 279 -11.04 -3.41 29.61
N THR A 280 -11.38 -3.63 30.89
CA THR A 280 -11.91 -2.59 31.80
C THR A 280 -11.05 -1.33 31.85
N TRP A 281 -9.72 -1.49 31.92
CA TRP A 281 -8.80 -0.35 32.02
C TRP A 281 -8.73 0.46 30.72
N GLU A 282 -8.65 -0.24 29.60
CA GLU A 282 -8.63 0.36 28.27
C GLU A 282 -9.98 1.00 27.93
N GLU A 283 -11.10 0.40 28.34
CA GLU A 283 -12.44 0.97 28.17
C GLU A 283 -12.63 2.26 28.99
N GLY A 284 -12.18 2.27 30.25
CA GLY A 284 -12.23 3.46 31.09
C GLY A 284 -11.39 4.60 30.52
N ALA A 285 -10.18 4.31 30.08
CA ALA A 285 -9.31 5.27 29.42
C ALA A 285 -9.96 5.83 28.13
N ARG A 286 -10.50 4.97 27.29
CA ARG A 286 -11.19 5.34 26.07
C ARG A 286 -12.40 6.23 26.32
N ASN A 287 -13.22 5.90 27.34
CA ASN A 287 -14.38 6.70 27.71
C ASN A 287 -13.99 8.10 28.20
N LEU A 288 -12.88 8.25 28.91
CA LEU A 288 -12.38 9.54 29.34
C LEU A 288 -11.92 10.40 28.14
N ILE A 289 -11.15 9.82 27.24
CA ILE A 289 -10.72 10.51 26.00
C ILE A 289 -11.94 10.89 25.15
N PHE A 290 -12.91 9.99 25.01
CA PHE A 290 -14.12 10.24 24.26
C PHE A 290 -14.96 11.36 24.89
N GLY A 291 -15.11 11.36 26.21
CA GLY A 291 -15.79 12.42 26.96
C GLY A 291 -15.14 13.79 26.74
N LEU A 292 -13.79 13.87 26.76
CA LEU A 292 -13.07 15.11 26.46
C LEU A 292 -13.29 15.60 25.01
N VAL A 293 -13.19 14.70 24.03
CA VAL A 293 -13.43 15.05 22.62
C VAL A 293 -14.83 15.59 22.43
N LEU A 294 -15.85 14.94 23.02
CA LEU A 294 -17.24 15.43 22.96
C LEU A 294 -17.42 16.77 23.68
N ALA A 295 -16.78 16.94 24.84
CA ALA A 295 -16.85 18.20 25.58
C ALA A 295 -16.26 19.36 24.75
N PHE A 296 -15.17 19.13 24.06
CA PHE A 296 -14.59 20.12 23.13
C PHE A 296 -15.56 20.43 21.98
N CYS A 297 -16.24 19.41 21.41
CA CYS A 297 -17.26 19.65 20.38
C CYS A 297 -18.42 20.52 20.91
N GLU A 298 -18.95 20.25 22.12
CA GLU A 298 -19.97 21.06 22.77
C GLU A 298 -19.51 22.50 22.98
N ASP A 299 -18.25 22.69 23.41
CA ASP A 299 -17.66 24.01 23.64
C ASP A 299 -17.45 24.80 22.35
N VAL A 300 -17.09 24.14 21.25
CA VAL A 300 -17.05 24.80 19.93
C VAL A 300 -18.46 25.17 19.47
N ILE A 301 -19.45 24.31 19.63
CA ILE A 301 -20.85 24.62 19.27
C ILE A 301 -21.36 25.83 20.06
N SER A 302 -21.07 25.90 21.35
CA SER A 302 -21.51 27.01 22.22
C SER A 302 -20.64 28.27 22.12
N GLY A 303 -19.53 28.24 21.36
CA GLY A 303 -18.60 29.38 21.19
C GLY A 303 -17.63 29.58 22.35
N LYS A 304 -17.56 28.68 23.32
CA LYS A 304 -16.59 28.71 24.41
C LYS A 304 -15.16 28.37 23.95
N MET A 305 -15.06 27.56 22.91
CA MET A 305 -13.82 27.11 22.31
C MET A 305 -13.76 27.54 20.85
N ASN A 306 -12.59 27.99 20.37
CA ASN A 306 -12.43 28.31 18.97
C ASN A 306 -12.28 27.02 18.15
N GLU A 307 -12.79 27.03 16.93
CA GLU A 307 -12.73 25.90 16.01
C GLU A 307 -11.28 25.42 15.72
N LYS A 308 -10.32 26.37 15.60
CA LYS A 308 -8.90 26.02 15.41
C LYS A 308 -8.34 25.24 16.59
N GLN A 309 -8.90 25.41 17.79
CA GLN A 309 -8.46 24.72 19.00
C GLN A 309 -9.04 23.29 19.09
N LEU A 310 -9.99 22.91 18.24
CA LEU A 310 -10.52 21.54 18.20
C LEU A 310 -9.45 20.60 17.61
N GLN A 311 -8.52 20.20 18.48
CA GLN A 311 -7.32 19.42 18.17
C GLN A 311 -7.18 18.26 19.15
N LEU A 312 -6.75 17.10 18.66
CA LEU A 312 -6.42 15.95 19.52
C LEU A 312 -5.32 16.28 20.55
N PHE A 313 -4.40 17.17 20.21
CA PHE A 313 -3.38 17.66 21.13
C PHE A 313 -3.98 18.17 22.44
N ASN A 314 -5.13 18.85 22.40
CA ASN A 314 -5.75 19.40 23.60
C ASN A 314 -6.25 18.33 24.57
N VAL A 315 -6.48 17.09 24.12
CA VAL A 315 -6.71 15.95 25.02
C VAL A 315 -5.46 15.66 25.83
N TYR A 316 -4.30 15.58 25.16
CA TYR A 316 -3.00 15.38 25.83
C TYR A 316 -2.67 16.55 26.76
N HIS A 317 -2.76 17.79 26.25
CA HIS A 317 -2.43 18.98 27.00
C HIS A 317 -3.20 19.08 28.33
N ASN A 318 -4.53 18.95 28.28
CA ASN A 318 -5.37 19.11 29.47
C ASN A 318 -5.25 17.93 30.43
N ILE A 319 -5.11 16.70 29.97
CA ILE A 319 -4.87 15.56 30.85
C ILE A 319 -3.52 15.70 31.54
N THR A 320 -2.47 16.00 30.82
CA THR A 320 -1.12 16.14 31.39
C THR A 320 -1.08 17.29 32.38
N LYS A 321 -1.72 18.42 32.07
CA LYS A 321 -1.74 19.61 32.94
C LYS A 321 -2.58 19.39 34.20
N TYR A 322 -3.76 18.80 34.07
CA TYR A 322 -4.77 18.77 35.16
C TYR A 322 -4.99 17.40 35.80
N CYS A 323 -4.17 16.40 35.50
CA CYS A 323 -4.23 15.09 36.13
C CYS A 323 -2.88 14.65 36.75
N SER A 324 -1.89 15.55 36.80
CA SER A 324 -0.58 15.24 37.37
C SER A 324 -0.62 15.14 38.90
N GLU A 325 -1.39 16.02 39.59
CA GLU A 325 -1.49 16.08 41.04
C GLU A 325 -2.88 15.65 41.50
N ASP A 326 -3.95 16.20 40.95
CA ASP A 326 -5.33 15.83 41.25
C ASP A 326 -6.22 15.92 39.97
N THR A 327 -7.46 15.48 40.05
CA THR A 327 -8.41 15.48 38.95
C THR A 327 -9.56 16.47 39.13
N THR A 328 -9.46 17.39 40.11
CA THR A 328 -10.54 18.31 40.49
C THR A 328 -10.93 19.20 39.30
N ALA A 329 -9.96 19.76 38.62
CA ALA A 329 -10.20 20.61 37.44
C ALA A 329 -10.94 19.86 36.31
N LEU A 330 -10.51 18.64 36.05
CA LEU A 330 -11.13 17.78 35.03
C LEU A 330 -12.54 17.36 35.43
N LYS A 331 -12.78 17.02 36.72
CA LYS A 331 -14.13 16.70 37.22
C LYS A 331 -15.04 17.92 37.11
N LYS A 332 -14.56 19.10 37.50
CA LYS A 332 -15.32 20.35 37.38
C LYS A 332 -15.71 20.63 35.90
N TYR A 333 -14.79 20.47 34.97
CA TYR A 333 -15.02 20.70 33.56
C TYR A 333 -15.99 19.69 32.95
N LEU A 334 -15.82 18.40 33.19
CA LEU A 334 -16.56 17.32 32.55
C LEU A 334 -17.88 16.95 33.22
N LEU A 335 -18.02 17.19 34.54
CA LEU A 335 -19.22 16.84 35.30
C LEU A 335 -20.02 18.07 35.70
N GLU A 336 -19.42 19.03 36.40
CA GLU A 336 -20.15 20.23 36.91
C GLU A 336 -20.42 21.24 35.80
N GLY A 337 -19.53 21.38 34.80
CA GLY A 337 -19.64 22.31 33.70
C GLY A 337 -20.59 21.86 32.56
N ARG A 338 -21.26 20.70 32.72
CA ARG A 338 -22.14 20.13 31.69
C ARG A 338 -23.57 19.96 32.19
N GLU A 339 -24.53 19.99 31.27
CA GLU A 339 -25.95 19.73 31.58
C GLU A 339 -26.14 18.32 32.16
N GLU A 340 -27.18 18.15 32.98
CA GLU A 340 -27.44 16.90 33.70
C GLU A 340 -27.55 15.68 32.81
N PHE A 341 -28.16 15.84 31.64
CA PHE A 341 -28.37 14.77 30.65
C PHE A 341 -27.34 14.77 29.50
N SER A 342 -26.22 15.49 29.66
CA SER A 342 -25.15 15.50 28.66
C SER A 342 -24.58 14.09 28.43
N LYS A 343 -24.40 13.71 27.18
CA LYS A 343 -23.70 12.46 26.80
C LYS A 343 -22.29 12.40 27.39
N VAL A 344 -21.62 13.56 27.55
CA VAL A 344 -20.31 13.67 28.18
C VAL A 344 -20.35 13.13 29.60
N ARG A 345 -21.30 13.61 30.44
CA ARG A 345 -21.44 13.13 31.84
C ARG A 345 -21.67 11.63 31.90
N GLY A 346 -22.54 11.09 31.02
CA GLY A 346 -22.81 9.65 30.95
C GLY A 346 -21.57 8.81 30.68
N LEU A 347 -20.67 9.29 29.81
CA LEU A 347 -19.41 8.58 29.47
C LEU A 347 -18.39 8.60 30.60
N VAL A 348 -18.19 9.76 31.23
CA VAL A 348 -17.06 9.96 32.15
C VAL A 348 -17.43 9.71 33.63
N ASN A 349 -18.71 9.68 33.96
CA ASN A 349 -19.17 9.58 35.35
C ASN A 349 -18.61 8.34 36.04
N THR A 350 -18.71 7.18 35.42
CA THR A 350 -18.19 5.91 35.96
C THR A 350 -16.68 5.90 36.13
N VAL A 351 -15.96 6.66 35.30
CA VAL A 351 -14.49 6.76 35.35
C VAL A 351 -14.04 7.74 36.43
N LEU A 352 -14.65 8.93 36.51
CA LEU A 352 -14.19 10.02 37.38
C LEU A 352 -14.67 9.92 38.83
N ILE A 353 -15.72 9.13 39.10
CA ILE A 353 -16.24 8.92 40.48
C ILE A 353 -15.63 7.68 41.17
N THR A 354 -14.75 6.97 40.49
CA THR A 354 -14.07 5.80 41.06
C THR A 354 -13.08 6.19 42.17
N SER A 355 -12.55 5.17 42.89
CA SER A 355 -11.47 5.38 43.87
C SER A 355 -10.22 5.93 43.17
N ASP A 356 -9.42 6.72 43.89
CA ASP A 356 -8.19 7.33 43.34
C ASP A 356 -7.22 6.29 42.76
N LYS A 357 -7.13 5.11 43.40
CA LYS A 357 -6.29 4.02 42.89
C LYS A 357 -6.77 3.52 41.53
N THR A 358 -8.07 3.38 41.34
CA THR A 358 -8.67 2.95 40.07
C THR A 358 -8.50 4.03 38.99
N LEU A 359 -8.74 5.28 39.36
CA LEU A 359 -8.58 6.44 38.49
C LEU A 359 -7.13 6.57 37.99
N THR A 360 -6.14 6.38 38.88
CA THR A 360 -4.72 6.37 38.49
C THR A 360 -4.43 5.30 37.43
N SER A 361 -5.05 4.13 37.53
CA SER A 361 -4.90 3.07 36.53
C SER A 361 -5.51 3.48 35.17
N TYR A 362 -6.70 4.08 35.16
CA TYR A 362 -7.28 4.63 33.94
C TYR A 362 -6.40 5.72 33.31
N LEU A 363 -5.86 6.64 34.11
CA LEU A 363 -4.99 7.71 33.63
C LEU A 363 -3.65 7.16 33.06
N SER A 364 -3.13 6.08 33.64
CA SER A 364 -1.96 5.38 33.09
C SER A 364 -2.25 4.85 31.66
N GLU A 365 -3.42 4.23 31.47
CA GLU A 365 -3.84 3.77 30.13
C GLU A 365 -4.11 4.95 29.19
N VAL A 366 -4.74 6.02 29.67
CA VAL A 366 -4.94 7.25 28.88
C VAL A 366 -3.59 7.75 28.37
N ASN A 367 -2.59 7.87 29.24
CA ASN A 367 -1.26 8.33 28.85
C ASN A 367 -0.62 7.44 27.78
N SER A 368 -0.82 6.11 27.83
CA SER A 368 -0.31 5.19 26.81
C SER A 368 -0.87 5.48 25.42
N TYR A 369 -2.14 5.93 25.35
CA TYR A 369 -2.78 6.27 24.08
C TYR A 369 -2.41 7.66 23.55
N ILE A 370 -2.33 8.66 24.46
CA ILE A 370 -2.18 10.07 24.07
C ILE A 370 -0.74 10.56 24.03
N GLN A 371 0.24 9.83 24.58
CA GLN A 371 1.64 10.25 24.63
C GLN A 371 2.21 10.65 23.26
N GLN A 372 1.78 9.96 22.19
CA GLN A 372 2.19 10.31 20.83
C GLN A 372 1.69 11.70 20.37
N LEU A 373 0.67 12.27 21.03
CA LEU A 373 0.16 13.61 20.75
C LEU A 373 1.07 14.71 21.29
N SER A 374 2.07 14.37 22.11
CA SER A 374 3.09 15.31 22.60
C SER A 374 4.11 15.72 21.52
N ASP A 375 4.17 15.01 20.37
CA ASP A 375 5.09 15.30 19.27
C ASP A 375 4.64 16.57 18.54
N ASP A 376 5.42 17.65 18.64
CA ASP A 376 5.12 18.94 17.99
C ASP A 376 5.06 18.82 16.46
N GLY A 377 5.80 17.88 15.87
CA GLY A 377 5.67 17.55 14.43
C GLY A 377 4.29 16.99 14.09
N ILE A 378 3.75 16.12 14.93
CA ILE A 378 2.37 15.60 14.78
C ILE A 378 1.36 16.73 14.96
N LEU A 379 1.55 17.58 15.96
CA LEU A 379 0.67 18.73 16.19
C LEU A 379 0.68 19.68 14.96
N SER A 380 1.85 20.01 14.43
CA SER A 380 1.98 20.83 13.21
C SER A 380 1.24 20.18 12.01
N MET A 381 1.39 18.87 11.83
CA MET A 381 0.75 18.13 10.74
C MET A 381 -0.78 18.03 10.91
N THR A 382 -1.27 18.03 12.16
CA THR A 382 -2.71 17.90 12.46
C THR A 382 -3.41 19.22 12.74
N SER A 383 -2.69 20.35 12.70
CA SER A 383 -3.23 21.66 13.09
C SER A 383 -4.33 22.20 12.16
N GLU A 384 -4.24 21.94 10.88
CA GLU A 384 -5.19 22.39 9.87
C GLU A 384 -5.51 21.26 8.87
N ASN A 385 -6.21 21.59 7.77
CA ASN A 385 -6.61 20.60 6.79
C ASN A 385 -6.34 21.08 5.35
N ASP A 386 -5.22 20.65 4.78
CA ASP A 386 -4.84 20.92 3.37
C ASP A 386 -5.39 19.82 2.42
N ILE A 387 -5.80 18.66 2.98
CA ILE A 387 -6.26 17.51 2.22
C ILE A 387 -7.79 17.51 2.18
N ASP A 388 -8.35 17.66 0.99
CA ASP A 388 -9.79 17.58 0.74
C ASP A 388 -10.13 16.21 0.13
N ILE A 389 -10.55 15.27 0.99
CA ILE A 389 -10.90 13.90 0.57
C ILE A 389 -12.16 13.89 -0.29
N ALA A 390 -13.15 14.75 0.01
CA ALA A 390 -14.38 14.82 -0.76
C ALA A 390 -14.14 15.24 -2.21
N ASN A 391 -13.12 16.07 -2.46
CA ASN A 391 -12.73 16.50 -3.80
C ASN A 391 -12.12 15.36 -4.64
N MET A 392 -11.69 14.27 -4.04
CA MET A 392 -11.16 13.09 -4.74
C MET A 392 -12.21 12.42 -5.65
N ASP A 393 -13.49 12.66 -5.40
CA ASP A 393 -14.58 12.16 -6.24
C ASP A 393 -14.77 13.02 -7.49
N GLU A 394 -14.52 14.31 -7.40
CA GLU A 394 -14.72 15.27 -8.49
C GLU A 394 -13.47 15.41 -9.39
N ASN A 395 -12.30 15.50 -8.79
CA ASN A 395 -11.03 15.70 -9.47
C ASN A 395 -10.04 14.57 -9.20
N PRO A 396 -9.15 14.24 -10.16
CA PRO A 396 -8.14 13.23 -9.93
C PRO A 396 -7.13 13.72 -8.89
N ASN A 397 -6.98 12.95 -7.81
CA ASN A 397 -6.03 13.22 -6.74
C ASN A 397 -5.11 12.01 -6.54
N ALA A 398 -3.82 12.27 -6.29
CA ALA A 398 -2.88 11.27 -5.83
C ALA A 398 -2.31 11.70 -4.48
N LEU A 399 -2.70 10.96 -3.46
CA LEU A 399 -2.31 11.20 -2.08
C LEU A 399 -1.28 10.15 -1.66
N PHE A 400 -0.06 10.57 -1.42
CA PHE A 400 1.02 9.72 -0.92
C PHE A 400 1.07 9.79 0.60
N VAL A 401 0.91 8.65 1.24
CA VAL A 401 1.02 8.49 2.70
C VAL A 401 2.37 7.87 3.00
N ILE A 402 3.31 8.69 3.44
CA ILE A 402 4.69 8.29 3.73
C ILE A 402 4.76 7.80 5.16
N VAL A 403 4.93 6.49 5.32
CA VAL A 403 4.88 5.78 6.60
C VAL A 403 6.29 5.30 6.94
N PRO A 404 7.00 5.92 7.92
CA PRO A 404 8.32 5.45 8.30
C PRO A 404 8.22 4.06 8.93
N ASP A 405 8.88 3.07 8.32
CA ASP A 405 8.96 1.69 8.81
C ASP A 405 9.81 1.56 10.08
N GLU A 406 10.72 2.49 10.32
CA GLU A 406 11.58 2.56 11.50
C GLU A 406 10.97 3.25 12.73
N ARG A 407 9.80 3.91 12.61
CA ARG A 407 9.18 4.72 13.68
C ARG A 407 7.72 4.33 13.92
N PHE A 408 7.50 3.31 14.73
CA PHE A 408 6.17 2.78 15.03
C PHE A 408 5.26 3.75 15.83
N THR A 409 5.83 4.73 16.52
CA THR A 409 5.07 5.68 17.36
C THR A 409 4.03 6.48 16.58
N ARG A 410 4.28 6.75 15.30
CA ARG A 410 3.37 7.52 14.44
C ARG A 410 2.39 6.67 13.64
N HIS A 411 2.48 5.34 13.73
CA HIS A 411 1.67 4.41 12.92
C HIS A 411 0.16 4.51 13.20
N ARG A 412 -0.25 4.88 14.43
CA ARG A 412 -1.67 5.06 14.75
C ARG A 412 -2.33 6.16 13.92
N PHE A 413 -1.59 7.23 13.58
CA PHE A 413 -2.09 8.29 12.70
C PHE A 413 -2.32 7.81 11.27
N VAL A 414 -1.51 6.87 10.78
CA VAL A 414 -1.71 6.24 9.47
C VAL A 414 -3.02 5.48 9.45
N THR A 415 -3.27 4.64 10.45
CA THR A 415 -4.50 3.86 10.55
C THR A 415 -5.72 4.77 10.65
N LEU A 416 -5.64 5.81 11.48
CA LEU A 416 -6.69 6.78 11.64
C LEU A 416 -6.99 7.51 10.32
N PHE A 417 -5.94 7.97 9.64
CA PHE A 417 -6.05 8.65 8.35
C PHE A 417 -6.68 7.78 7.27
N LEU A 418 -6.19 6.55 7.08
CA LEU A 418 -6.72 5.63 6.07
C LEU A 418 -8.17 5.24 6.36
N THR A 419 -8.52 5.03 7.63
CA THR A 419 -9.89 4.72 8.06
C THR A 419 -10.83 5.89 7.83
N GLN A 420 -10.43 7.11 8.21
CA GLN A 420 -11.25 8.30 7.97
C GLN A 420 -11.38 8.60 6.48
N THR A 421 -10.30 8.47 5.70
CA THR A 421 -10.35 8.63 4.24
C THR A 421 -11.38 7.68 3.61
N TYR A 422 -11.38 6.42 4.04
CA TYR A 422 -12.39 5.45 3.57
C TYR A 422 -13.82 5.89 3.95
N LYS A 423 -14.05 6.28 5.21
CA LYS A 423 -15.37 6.70 5.69
C LYS A 423 -15.89 7.94 4.95
N GLU A 424 -15.04 8.93 4.72
CA GLU A 424 -15.39 10.13 3.95
C GLU A 424 -15.73 9.80 2.49
N LEU A 425 -15.00 8.88 1.85
CA LEU A 425 -15.34 8.43 0.49
C LEU A 425 -16.67 7.67 0.45
N VAL A 426 -16.98 6.84 1.45
CA VAL A 426 -18.30 6.17 1.57
C VAL A 426 -19.41 7.18 1.78
N GLU A 427 -19.20 8.19 2.63
CA GLU A 427 -20.17 9.26 2.84
C GLU A 427 -20.42 10.08 1.56
N LYS A 428 -19.33 10.37 0.81
CA LYS A 428 -19.44 11.04 -0.49
C LYS A 428 -20.26 10.21 -1.49
N ALA A 429 -20.05 8.90 -1.54
CA ALA A 429 -20.83 7.98 -2.38
C ALA A 429 -22.33 7.99 -2.00
N ASN A 430 -22.63 7.99 -0.69
CA ASN A 430 -24.02 8.12 -0.20
C ASN A 430 -24.63 9.50 -0.54
N THR A 431 -23.83 10.55 -0.49
CA THR A 431 -24.24 11.92 -0.86
C THR A 431 -24.55 12.01 -2.36
N ASN A 432 -23.76 11.37 -3.23
CA ASN A 432 -24.02 11.31 -4.67
C ASN A 432 -25.40 10.69 -4.96
N LEU A 433 -25.75 9.59 -4.29
CA LEU A 433 -27.08 8.99 -4.40
C LEU A 433 -28.19 9.94 -3.91
N ARG A 434 -28.01 10.57 -2.74
CA ARG A 434 -29.01 11.51 -2.17
C ARG A 434 -29.25 12.71 -3.09
N LYS A 435 -28.20 13.22 -3.74
CA LYS A 435 -28.28 14.32 -4.72
C LYS A 435 -28.71 13.86 -6.12
N LYS A 436 -28.94 12.57 -6.32
CA LYS A 436 -29.24 11.95 -7.63
C LYS A 436 -28.14 12.17 -8.68
N ASP A 437 -26.90 12.36 -8.23
CA ASP A 437 -25.74 12.45 -9.12
C ASP A 437 -25.37 11.07 -9.69
N THR A 438 -25.73 10.00 -8.98
CA THR A 438 -25.57 8.60 -9.35
C THR A 438 -26.80 7.79 -9.00
N ASP A 439 -27.09 6.70 -9.73
CA ASP A 439 -28.25 5.82 -9.51
C ASP A 439 -28.11 4.94 -8.27
N THR A 440 -26.88 4.77 -7.79
CA THR A 440 -26.54 3.99 -6.59
C THR A 440 -25.56 4.76 -5.74
N ALA A 441 -25.39 4.35 -4.47
CA ALA A 441 -24.39 4.96 -3.58
C ALA A 441 -22.97 4.59 -4.02
N ILE A 442 -22.46 5.24 -5.07
CA ILE A 442 -21.16 5.02 -5.67
C ILE A 442 -20.45 6.37 -5.91
N LEU A 443 -19.12 6.34 -5.87
CA LEU A 443 -18.29 7.47 -6.28
C LEU A 443 -18.39 7.71 -7.79
N LYS A 444 -18.41 8.96 -8.22
CA LYS A 444 -18.31 9.35 -9.64
C LYS A 444 -16.96 8.96 -10.22
N ARG A 445 -15.92 9.07 -9.41
CA ARG A 445 -14.54 8.69 -9.70
C ARG A 445 -14.10 7.58 -8.76
N ARG A 446 -13.59 6.46 -9.30
CA ARG A 446 -13.06 5.38 -8.47
C ARG A 446 -11.92 5.86 -7.59
N ALA A 447 -11.79 5.29 -6.41
CA ALA A 447 -10.68 5.52 -5.50
C ALA A 447 -9.89 4.22 -5.29
N TYR A 448 -8.57 4.27 -5.47
CA TYR A 448 -7.66 3.14 -5.28
C TYR A 448 -6.82 3.34 -4.03
N PHE A 449 -6.92 2.42 -3.09
CA PHE A 449 -5.98 2.27 -1.99
C PHE A 449 -4.87 1.32 -2.43
N ILE A 450 -3.71 1.84 -2.74
CA ILE A 450 -2.51 1.09 -3.13
C ILE A 450 -1.64 1.00 -1.89
N LEU A 451 -1.68 -0.16 -1.23
CA LEU A 451 -1.05 -0.37 0.07
C LEU A 451 0.21 -1.21 -0.11
N ASP A 452 1.32 -0.54 -0.47
CA ASP A 452 2.62 -1.19 -0.57
C ASP A 452 3.11 -1.60 0.83
N GLU A 453 3.70 -2.79 0.92
CA GLU A 453 4.12 -3.42 2.17
C GLU A 453 3.00 -3.50 3.25
N PHE A 454 1.76 -3.83 2.84
CA PHE A 454 0.59 -3.91 3.74
C PHE A 454 0.84 -4.77 4.98
N GLY A 455 1.70 -5.77 4.89
CA GLY A 455 2.14 -6.57 6.04
C GLY A 455 2.81 -5.73 7.14
N ASN A 456 3.51 -4.65 6.78
CA ASN A 456 4.25 -3.78 7.70
C ASN A 456 3.43 -2.56 8.15
N LEU A 457 2.38 -2.17 7.42
CA LEU A 457 1.49 -1.10 7.84
C LEU A 457 0.85 -1.43 9.19
N PRO A 458 0.44 -0.46 10.01
CA PRO A 458 -0.27 -0.74 11.25
C PRO A 458 -1.59 -1.49 10.98
N LYS A 459 -2.06 -2.26 11.98
CA LYS A 459 -3.33 -2.97 11.88
C LYS A 459 -4.46 -1.97 11.70
N MET A 460 -5.27 -2.14 10.66
CA MET A 460 -6.47 -1.36 10.40
C MET A 460 -7.67 -2.10 11.00
N GLU A 461 -8.35 -1.46 11.94
CA GLU A 461 -9.57 -2.02 12.51
C GLU A 461 -10.70 -2.03 11.45
N ASN A 462 -11.52 -3.05 11.46
CA ASN A 462 -12.65 -3.24 10.52
C ASN A 462 -12.25 -3.25 9.03
N ILE A 463 -11.03 -3.68 8.71
CA ILE A 463 -10.57 -3.78 7.32
C ILE A 463 -11.44 -4.73 6.48
N GLU A 464 -11.97 -5.79 7.09
CA GLU A 464 -12.89 -6.73 6.47
C GLU A 464 -14.18 -6.07 6.02
N GLY A 465 -14.74 -5.16 6.83
CA GLY A 465 -15.89 -4.33 6.46
C GLY A 465 -15.55 -3.35 5.34
N MET A 466 -14.38 -2.71 5.43
CA MET A 466 -13.91 -1.75 4.41
C MET A 466 -13.75 -2.40 3.04
N VAL A 467 -13.18 -3.59 2.96
CA VAL A 467 -13.00 -4.31 1.69
C VAL A 467 -14.35 -4.80 1.14
N THR A 468 -15.23 -5.28 2.00
CA THR A 468 -16.55 -5.79 1.59
C THR A 468 -17.45 -4.67 1.06
N VAL A 469 -17.61 -3.58 1.82
CA VAL A 469 -18.47 -2.45 1.47
C VAL A 469 -17.87 -1.59 0.36
N GLY A 470 -16.56 -1.35 0.39
CA GLY A 470 -15.83 -0.52 -0.58
C GLY A 470 -16.08 -0.94 -2.02
N ARG A 471 -16.29 -2.24 -2.24
CA ARG A 471 -16.65 -2.82 -3.54
C ARG A 471 -17.81 -2.07 -4.22
N SER A 472 -18.91 -1.92 -3.51
CA SER A 472 -20.13 -1.30 -4.04
C SER A 472 -20.05 0.23 -4.14
N ARG A 473 -19.08 0.85 -3.44
CA ARG A 473 -18.88 2.30 -3.39
C ARG A 473 -17.90 2.83 -4.44
N GLY A 474 -17.31 1.96 -5.27
CA GLY A 474 -16.29 2.36 -6.24
C GLY A 474 -14.89 2.45 -5.65
N ILE A 475 -14.67 1.93 -4.45
CA ILE A 475 -13.37 1.87 -3.79
C ILE A 475 -12.68 0.55 -4.13
N ARG A 476 -11.38 0.60 -4.45
CA ARG A 476 -10.55 -0.56 -4.81
C ARG A 476 -9.33 -0.63 -3.91
N TYR A 477 -8.95 -1.85 -3.55
CA TYR A 477 -7.76 -2.11 -2.74
C TYR A 477 -6.76 -2.95 -3.52
N LEU A 478 -5.51 -2.53 -3.52
CA LEU A 478 -4.36 -3.26 -4.00
C LEU A 478 -3.45 -3.54 -2.81
N PHE A 479 -3.52 -4.73 -2.25
CA PHE A 479 -2.73 -5.16 -1.11
C PHE A 479 -1.45 -5.82 -1.58
N VAL A 480 -0.30 -5.34 -1.12
CA VAL A 480 1.01 -5.90 -1.43
C VAL A 480 1.61 -6.54 -0.18
N LEU A 481 1.89 -7.85 -0.26
CA LEU A 481 2.37 -8.68 0.85
C LEU A 481 3.64 -9.43 0.46
N GLN A 482 4.33 -9.95 1.45
CA GLN A 482 5.44 -10.89 1.24
C GLN A 482 4.95 -12.34 1.26
N SER A 483 3.92 -12.64 2.09
CA SER A 483 3.28 -13.95 2.20
C SER A 483 1.83 -13.81 2.69
N PHE A 484 1.02 -14.84 2.50
CA PHE A 484 -0.31 -14.93 3.12
C PHE A 484 -0.22 -15.11 4.64
N SER A 485 0.87 -15.72 5.11
CA SER A 485 1.15 -15.88 6.55
C SER A 485 1.26 -14.55 7.29
N GLN A 486 1.79 -13.48 6.64
CA GLN A 486 1.79 -12.12 7.22
C GLN A 486 0.37 -11.61 7.50
N LEU A 487 -0.56 -11.89 6.59
CA LEU A 487 -1.96 -11.48 6.76
C LEU A 487 -2.61 -12.19 7.95
N THR A 488 -2.40 -13.50 8.03
CA THR A 488 -2.91 -14.33 9.14
C THR A 488 -2.29 -13.95 10.49
N ALA A 489 -0.99 -13.68 10.53
CA ALA A 489 -0.30 -13.26 11.75
C ALA A 489 -0.82 -11.91 12.27
N LYS A 490 -1.15 -10.98 11.37
CA LYS A 490 -1.58 -9.63 11.72
C LYS A 490 -3.06 -9.53 12.10
N TYR A 491 -3.93 -10.17 11.34
CA TYR A 491 -5.38 -10.02 11.44
C TYR A 491 -6.08 -11.25 12.04
N GLY A 492 -5.38 -12.38 12.19
CA GLY A 492 -5.96 -13.67 12.48
C GLY A 492 -6.47 -14.37 11.23
N LYS A 493 -6.78 -15.65 11.35
CA LYS A 493 -7.19 -16.49 10.21
C LYS A 493 -8.48 -16.00 9.57
N ASP A 494 -9.51 -15.75 10.36
CA ASP A 494 -10.85 -15.42 9.86
C ASP A 494 -10.86 -14.12 9.06
N ILE A 495 -10.30 -13.04 9.61
CA ILE A 495 -10.21 -11.75 8.91
C ILE A 495 -9.27 -11.86 7.70
N GLY A 496 -8.16 -12.57 7.84
CA GLY A 496 -7.24 -12.84 6.73
C GLY A 496 -7.93 -13.55 5.56
N ASP A 497 -8.76 -14.54 5.84
CA ASP A 497 -9.52 -15.27 4.83
C ASP A 497 -10.62 -14.39 4.19
N ILE A 498 -11.27 -13.52 4.97
CA ILE A 498 -12.23 -12.53 4.43
C ILE A 498 -11.53 -11.60 3.43
N ILE A 499 -10.35 -11.05 3.78
CA ILE A 499 -9.58 -10.19 2.88
C ILE A 499 -9.20 -10.95 1.60
N LYS A 500 -8.64 -12.16 1.73
CA LYS A 500 -8.27 -13.02 0.57
C LYS A 500 -9.46 -13.31 -0.33
N THR A 501 -10.64 -13.60 0.25
CA THR A 501 -11.86 -13.94 -0.50
C THR A 501 -12.44 -12.74 -1.25
N ASN A 502 -12.35 -11.54 -0.69
CA ASN A 502 -12.81 -10.31 -1.33
C ASN A 502 -11.86 -9.83 -2.44
N CYS A 503 -10.58 -10.24 -2.42
CA CYS A 503 -9.64 -9.94 -3.50
C CYS A 503 -9.85 -10.92 -4.67
N ASN A 504 -10.61 -10.48 -5.67
CA ASN A 504 -10.91 -11.32 -6.85
C ASN A 504 -9.67 -11.58 -7.71
N VAL A 505 -8.65 -10.73 -7.61
CA VAL A 505 -7.36 -10.86 -8.30
C VAL A 505 -6.30 -11.26 -7.28
N LYS A 506 -5.63 -12.36 -7.51
CA LYS A 506 -4.46 -12.80 -6.73
C LYS A 506 -3.27 -12.95 -7.66
N ILE A 507 -2.16 -12.33 -7.30
CA ILE A 507 -0.94 -12.30 -8.11
C ILE A 507 0.21 -12.83 -7.30
N PHE A 508 0.89 -13.84 -7.82
CA PHE A 508 2.09 -14.41 -7.25
C PHE A 508 3.30 -14.02 -8.09
N ILE A 509 4.24 -13.34 -7.47
CA ILE A 509 5.52 -12.94 -8.09
C ILE A 509 6.68 -13.75 -7.50
N GLY A 510 6.52 -14.28 -6.29
CA GLY A 510 7.47 -15.14 -5.59
C GLY A 510 7.19 -15.15 -4.09
N SER A 511 7.42 -16.26 -3.41
CA SER A 511 7.34 -16.33 -1.94
C SER A 511 8.21 -17.46 -1.42
N ASP A 512 8.93 -17.19 -0.32
CA ASP A 512 9.72 -18.21 0.40
C ASP A 512 8.84 -19.02 1.37
N ASP A 513 7.61 -18.54 1.64
CA ASP A 513 6.65 -19.18 2.52
C ASP A 513 6.01 -20.42 1.85
N PRO A 514 6.21 -21.65 2.40
CA PRO A 514 5.69 -22.87 1.80
C PRO A 514 4.16 -22.92 1.73
N ASP A 515 3.48 -22.36 2.75
CA ASP A 515 2.02 -22.39 2.82
C ASP A 515 1.42 -21.48 1.75
N THR A 516 2.00 -20.31 1.55
CA THR A 516 1.62 -19.41 0.44
C THR A 516 1.80 -20.07 -0.93
N ARG A 517 2.92 -20.77 -1.15
CA ARG A 517 3.16 -21.48 -2.40
C ARG A 517 2.15 -22.62 -2.61
N ARG A 518 1.80 -23.35 -1.53
CA ARG A 518 0.81 -24.43 -1.59
C ARG A 518 -0.58 -23.88 -1.94
N GLU A 519 -1.03 -22.85 -1.20
CA GLU A 519 -2.33 -22.22 -1.43
C GLU A 519 -2.43 -21.67 -2.87
N PHE A 520 -1.34 -21.07 -3.38
CA PHE A 520 -1.34 -20.52 -4.73
C PHE A 520 -1.32 -21.61 -5.82
N SER A 521 -0.61 -22.72 -5.60
CA SER A 521 -0.63 -23.88 -6.48
C SER A 521 -2.04 -24.49 -6.58
N GLU A 522 -2.76 -24.56 -5.45
CA GLU A 522 -4.14 -25.03 -5.37
C GLU A 522 -5.11 -24.10 -6.10
N LEU A 523 -4.94 -22.77 -5.95
CA LEU A 523 -5.74 -21.75 -6.66
C LEU A 523 -5.62 -21.86 -8.19
N CYS A 524 -4.47 -22.34 -8.69
CA CYS A 524 -4.26 -22.51 -10.12
C CYS A 524 -4.90 -23.79 -10.68
N GLY A 525 -5.46 -24.65 -9.82
CA GLY A 525 -6.13 -25.88 -10.24
C GLY A 525 -5.20 -27.00 -10.71
N GLN A 526 -5.78 -28.03 -11.28
CA GLN A 526 -5.09 -29.24 -11.67
C GLN A 526 -5.26 -29.53 -13.15
N LYS A 527 -4.24 -30.14 -13.75
CA LYS A 527 -4.28 -30.71 -15.09
C LYS A 527 -4.14 -32.22 -15.04
N LYS A 528 -4.80 -32.92 -15.97
CA LYS A 528 -4.62 -34.36 -16.11
C LYS A 528 -3.38 -34.64 -16.99
N VAL A 529 -2.51 -35.49 -16.49
CA VAL A 529 -1.31 -35.93 -17.20
C VAL A 529 -1.46 -37.43 -17.48
N LYS A 530 -1.27 -37.81 -18.75
CA LYS A 530 -1.25 -39.24 -19.14
C LYS A 530 0.06 -39.86 -18.66
N ASN A 531 -0.01 -40.84 -17.78
CA ASN A 531 1.14 -41.61 -17.37
C ASN A 531 1.22 -42.86 -18.24
N PHE A 532 2.33 -43.07 -18.90
CA PHE A 532 2.63 -44.28 -19.64
C PHE A 532 3.58 -45.12 -18.78
N SER A 533 3.12 -46.26 -18.31
CA SER A 533 3.98 -47.28 -17.72
C SER A 533 4.11 -48.43 -18.69
N VAL A 534 5.35 -48.74 -19.08
CA VAL A 534 5.67 -49.93 -19.87
C VAL A 534 6.32 -50.93 -18.95
N ASN A 535 5.62 -52.02 -18.66
CA ASN A 535 6.20 -53.13 -17.93
C ASN A 535 6.82 -54.08 -18.96
N THR A 536 8.13 -54.16 -19.01
CA THR A 536 8.88 -55.15 -19.77
C THR A 536 9.37 -56.22 -18.82
N SER A 537 8.81 -57.41 -18.88
CA SER A 537 9.38 -58.60 -18.28
C SER A 537 9.90 -59.54 -19.36
N ALA A 538 11.00 -60.28 -19.07
CA ALA A 538 11.65 -61.15 -20.06
C ALA A 538 10.75 -62.30 -20.59
N GLU A 539 9.58 -62.52 -19.97
CA GLU A 539 8.69 -63.64 -20.28
C GLU A 539 7.32 -63.25 -20.87
N ASN A 540 6.97 -61.94 -20.90
CA ASN A 540 5.69 -61.48 -21.46
C ASN A 540 5.85 -60.28 -22.41
N PRO A 541 5.07 -60.19 -23.51
CA PRO A 541 5.09 -59.04 -24.39
C PRO A 541 4.72 -57.77 -23.62
N ALA A 542 5.43 -56.68 -23.91
CA ALA A 542 5.26 -55.40 -23.27
C ALA A 542 3.79 -54.97 -23.14
N SER A 543 3.26 -54.97 -21.94
CA SER A 543 1.93 -54.39 -21.67
C SER A 543 2.09 -52.90 -21.37
N SER A 544 1.49 -52.03 -22.18
CA SER A 544 1.43 -50.61 -21.90
C SER A 544 0.15 -50.31 -21.13
N ASN A 545 0.29 -49.80 -19.89
CA ASN A 545 -0.82 -49.29 -19.12
C ASN A 545 -0.86 -47.76 -19.22
N THR A 546 -1.96 -47.24 -19.72
CA THR A 546 -2.20 -45.78 -19.81
C THR A 546 -3.10 -45.37 -18.65
N GLY A 547 -2.53 -44.78 -17.63
CA GLY A 547 -3.26 -44.16 -16.53
C GLY A 547 -3.30 -42.62 -16.71
N ALA A 548 -4.34 -41.99 -16.18
CA ALA A 548 -4.36 -40.54 -16.04
C ALA A 548 -4.19 -40.20 -14.55
N SER A 549 -3.29 -39.25 -14.24
CA SER A 549 -3.15 -38.69 -12.89
C SER A 549 -3.38 -37.19 -12.90
N ASN A 550 -4.01 -36.68 -11.85
CA ASN A 550 -4.14 -35.25 -11.66
C ASN A 550 -2.83 -34.71 -11.13
N GLN A 551 -2.32 -33.65 -11.77
CA GLN A 551 -1.14 -32.90 -11.29
C GLN A 551 -1.50 -31.43 -11.21
N PRO A 552 -0.97 -30.67 -10.22
CA PRO A 552 -1.14 -29.23 -10.18
C PRO A 552 -0.75 -28.60 -11.53
N LEU A 553 -1.52 -27.62 -12.01
CA LEU A 553 -1.18 -26.88 -13.22
C LEU A 553 0.20 -26.23 -13.09
N ILE A 554 0.48 -25.69 -11.89
CA ILE A 554 1.80 -25.21 -11.48
C ILE A 554 2.20 -25.87 -10.16
N THR A 555 3.39 -26.48 -10.11
CA THR A 555 3.89 -27.15 -8.91
C THR A 555 4.52 -26.17 -7.94
N ILE A 556 4.58 -26.52 -6.65
CA ILE A 556 5.26 -25.73 -5.61
C ILE A 556 6.71 -25.44 -6.01
N GLY A 557 7.44 -26.43 -6.55
CA GLY A 557 8.81 -26.23 -7.03
C GLY A 557 8.95 -25.33 -8.25
N MET A 558 7.91 -25.18 -9.08
CA MET A 558 7.90 -24.16 -10.16
C MET A 558 7.68 -22.77 -9.58
N LEU A 559 6.80 -22.61 -8.59
CA LEU A 559 6.57 -21.34 -7.88
C LEU A 559 7.81 -20.91 -7.10
N GLU A 560 8.57 -21.82 -6.52
CA GLU A 560 9.82 -21.55 -5.83
C GLU A 560 10.90 -20.97 -6.76
N ARG A 561 10.95 -21.46 -7.99
CA ARG A 561 11.91 -21.00 -9.01
C ARG A 561 11.42 -19.83 -9.87
N LEU A 562 10.19 -19.36 -9.64
CA LEU A 562 9.66 -18.22 -10.35
C LEU A 562 10.53 -16.98 -10.08
N ASN A 563 10.94 -16.28 -11.13
CA ASN A 563 11.81 -15.09 -11.05
C ASN A 563 13.24 -15.35 -10.49
N GLY A 564 13.69 -16.59 -10.44
CA GLY A 564 15.06 -16.92 -10.00
C GLY A 564 16.14 -16.41 -10.95
N ASN A 565 15.94 -16.59 -12.26
CA ASN A 565 16.92 -16.20 -13.29
C ASN A 565 16.50 -14.94 -14.07
N GLU A 566 15.19 -14.77 -14.37
CA GLU A 566 14.64 -13.61 -15.05
C GLU A 566 13.51 -13.03 -14.21
N LYS A 567 13.57 -11.72 -13.94
CA LYS A 567 12.52 -11.02 -13.18
C LYS A 567 11.34 -10.65 -14.08
N GLY A 568 10.16 -10.63 -13.49
CA GLY A 568 8.96 -10.11 -14.12
C GLY A 568 7.87 -11.13 -14.42
N ASP A 569 8.12 -12.42 -14.29
CA ASP A 569 7.06 -13.43 -14.42
C ASP A 569 6.12 -13.39 -13.21
N ALA A 570 4.83 -13.51 -13.47
CA ALA A 570 3.78 -13.53 -12.47
C ALA A 570 2.71 -14.55 -12.82
N ILE A 571 2.20 -15.23 -11.79
CA ILE A 571 1.03 -16.08 -11.92
C ILE A 571 -0.18 -15.30 -11.38
N VAL A 572 -1.20 -15.17 -12.21
CA VAL A 572 -2.41 -14.41 -11.89
C VAL A 572 -3.60 -15.34 -11.85
N SER A 573 -4.31 -15.33 -10.75
CA SER A 573 -5.61 -15.97 -10.57
C SER A 573 -6.68 -14.89 -10.50
N VAL A 574 -7.65 -14.93 -11.41
CA VAL A 574 -8.83 -14.07 -11.41
C VAL A 574 -10.05 -14.93 -11.17
N ARG A 575 -10.87 -14.57 -10.17
CA ARG A 575 -12.03 -15.38 -9.77
C ARG A 575 -12.99 -15.63 -10.94
N GLY A 576 -13.27 -16.91 -11.20
CA GLY A 576 -14.17 -17.34 -12.28
C GLY A 576 -13.48 -17.55 -13.63
N TYR A 577 -12.17 -17.40 -13.68
CA TYR A 577 -11.37 -17.60 -14.90
C TYR A 577 -10.19 -18.52 -14.66
N GLU A 578 -9.73 -19.13 -15.74
CA GLU A 578 -8.49 -19.90 -15.77
C GLU A 578 -7.29 -19.02 -15.38
N PRO A 579 -6.26 -19.60 -14.72
CA PRO A 579 -5.08 -18.84 -14.34
C PRO A 579 -4.29 -18.32 -15.55
N ILE A 580 -3.61 -17.20 -15.35
CA ILE A 580 -2.85 -16.49 -16.38
C ILE A 580 -1.37 -16.54 -16.00
N TRP A 581 -0.52 -16.96 -16.93
CA TRP A 581 0.90 -16.69 -16.84
C TRP A 581 1.15 -15.32 -17.45
N SER A 582 1.40 -14.35 -16.62
CA SER A 582 1.60 -12.95 -17.00
C SER A 582 3.05 -12.52 -16.84
N ARG A 583 3.40 -11.38 -17.41
CA ARG A 583 4.72 -10.79 -17.26
C ARG A 583 4.63 -9.29 -16.99
N PHE A 584 5.47 -8.82 -16.07
CA PHE A 584 5.68 -7.41 -15.78
C PHE A 584 7.14 -7.06 -16.09
N THR A 585 7.37 -6.28 -17.11
CA THR A 585 8.70 -5.69 -17.34
C THR A 585 9.01 -4.72 -16.21
N PRO A 586 10.14 -4.82 -15.51
CA PRO A 586 10.46 -3.92 -14.42
C PRO A 586 10.43 -2.45 -14.83
N SER A 587 9.88 -1.57 -13.98
CA SER A 587 9.69 -0.15 -14.27
C SER A 587 10.99 0.59 -14.61
N TYR A 588 12.12 0.14 -14.07
CA TYR A 588 13.44 0.73 -14.38
C TYR A 588 13.86 0.51 -15.84
N GLU A 589 13.32 -0.48 -16.54
CA GLU A 589 13.49 -0.69 -17.98
C GLU A 589 12.52 0.17 -18.83
N LEU A 590 11.54 0.79 -18.17
CA LEU A 590 10.47 1.61 -18.77
C LEU A 590 10.55 3.07 -18.29
N LYS A 591 11.71 3.54 -17.83
CA LYS A 591 11.88 4.88 -17.25
C LYS A 591 11.39 6.00 -18.15
N GLU A 592 11.73 5.93 -19.43
CA GLU A 592 11.35 6.94 -20.44
C GLU A 592 9.85 6.93 -20.75
N VAL A 593 9.16 5.86 -20.41
CA VAL A 593 7.72 5.68 -20.62
C VAL A 593 6.94 6.11 -19.39
N TYR A 594 7.27 5.56 -18.20
CA TYR A 594 6.50 5.77 -16.98
C TYR A 594 6.93 7.01 -16.17
N PHE A 595 8.17 7.46 -16.35
CA PHE A 595 8.74 8.57 -15.59
C PHE A 595 9.27 9.67 -16.51
N ALA A 596 8.63 9.88 -17.68
CA ALA A 596 9.05 10.86 -18.67
C ALA A 596 9.09 12.31 -18.11
N ALA A 597 8.23 12.64 -17.16
CA ALA A 597 8.22 13.96 -16.50
C ALA A 597 9.38 14.17 -15.50
N GLY A 598 10.20 13.12 -15.27
CA GLY A 598 11.30 13.16 -14.30
C GLY A 598 10.88 12.91 -12.86
N LYS A 599 11.85 12.96 -11.95
CA LYS A 599 11.63 12.73 -10.51
C LYS A 599 11.17 13.99 -9.80
N ALA A 600 10.40 13.82 -8.70
CA ALA A 600 10.07 14.90 -7.79
C ALA A 600 11.32 15.34 -7.01
N ASP A 601 11.49 16.66 -6.85
CA ASP A 601 12.56 17.21 -6.05
C ASP A 601 12.12 17.29 -4.58
N ILE A 602 12.58 16.36 -3.79
CA ILE A 602 12.22 16.24 -2.37
C ILE A 602 12.86 17.36 -1.54
N SER A 603 13.99 17.93 -2.00
CA SER A 603 14.73 18.97 -1.25
C SER A 603 14.05 20.33 -1.24
N LYS A 604 13.05 20.55 -2.08
CA LYS A 604 12.32 21.83 -2.22
C LYS A 604 11.11 21.97 -1.31
N ARG A 605 10.87 21.04 -0.43
CA ARG A 605 9.78 21.18 0.54
C ARG A 605 10.18 22.15 1.63
N GLU A 606 9.47 23.26 1.71
CA GLU A 606 9.65 24.24 2.78
C GLU A 606 8.99 23.74 4.07
N ALA A 607 9.76 23.72 5.16
CA ALA A 607 9.21 23.52 6.47
C ALA A 607 8.37 24.75 6.87
N ARG A 608 7.20 24.52 7.43
CA ARG A 608 6.31 25.60 7.87
C ARG A 608 6.63 25.95 9.33
N LEU A 609 6.66 27.25 9.61
CA LEU A 609 6.65 27.73 10.98
C LEU A 609 5.28 27.42 11.58
N PHE A 610 5.28 26.89 12.79
CA PHE A 610 4.10 26.50 13.53
C PHE A 610 4.06 27.22 14.87
N ASP A 611 3.05 28.06 15.09
CA ASP A 611 2.78 28.67 16.37
C ASP A 611 1.76 27.83 17.15
N LYS A 612 2.25 27.13 18.15
CA LYS A 612 1.47 26.23 19.00
C LYS A 612 0.39 26.97 19.78
N SER A 613 0.61 28.24 20.13
CA SER A 613 -0.29 29.02 20.98
C SER A 613 -1.68 29.24 20.38
N GLU A 614 -1.79 29.28 19.03
CA GLU A 614 -3.07 29.45 18.35
C GLU A 614 -4.01 28.24 18.53
N TYR A 615 -3.47 27.07 18.81
CA TYR A 615 -4.19 25.80 18.81
C TYR A 615 -4.44 25.24 20.21
N VAL A 616 -3.82 25.84 21.24
CA VAL A 616 -3.98 25.37 22.62
C VAL A 616 -5.30 25.86 23.21
N PHE A 617 -6.02 24.94 23.85
CA PHE A 617 -7.21 25.23 24.64
C PHE A 617 -7.01 24.73 26.07
N ASP A 618 -7.30 25.60 27.02
CA ASP A 618 -7.21 25.31 28.44
C ASP A 618 -8.62 25.25 29.05
N ILE A 619 -8.94 24.12 29.73
CA ILE A 619 -10.26 23.87 30.28
C ILE A 619 -10.66 24.81 31.46
N LEU A 620 -9.69 25.42 32.13
CA LEU A 620 -9.97 26.36 33.20
C LEU A 620 -10.09 27.83 32.75
N GLY A 621 -9.74 28.15 31.49
CA GLY A 621 -9.92 29.48 30.90
C GLY A 621 -9.07 30.59 31.50
N GLY A 622 -8.77 31.58 30.72
CA GLY A 622 -8.10 32.89 30.85
C GLY A 622 -7.47 33.41 32.18
N SER A 623 -7.88 33.03 33.35
CA SER A 623 -7.27 33.49 34.62
C SER A 623 -5.86 32.88 34.88
N GLN A 624 -5.58 31.72 34.30
CA GLN A 624 -4.23 31.12 34.37
C GLN A 624 -3.31 31.56 33.23
N LYS A 625 -3.85 31.98 32.09
CA LYS A 625 -3.03 32.56 31.03
C LYS A 625 -2.29 33.82 31.49
N GLU A 626 -2.98 34.67 32.24
CA GLU A 626 -2.33 35.86 32.84
C GLU A 626 -1.27 35.52 33.90
N GLU A 627 -1.46 34.42 34.63
CA GLU A 627 -0.48 33.96 35.64
C GLU A 627 0.70 33.24 34.97
N GLU A 628 0.46 32.42 33.92
CA GLU A 628 1.52 31.78 33.15
C GLU A 628 2.31 32.78 32.28
N GLU A 629 1.67 33.78 31.66
CA GLU A 629 2.36 34.89 30.97
C GLU A 629 3.22 35.67 32.00
N LYS A 630 2.71 35.94 33.19
CA LYS A 630 3.51 36.60 34.26
C LYS A 630 4.66 35.72 34.75
N GLN A 631 4.49 34.39 34.75
CA GLN A 631 5.58 33.46 35.13
C GLN A 631 6.60 33.31 34.01
N LEU A 632 6.15 33.24 32.74
CA LEU A 632 7.05 33.23 31.57
C LEU A 632 7.85 34.53 31.49
N ASP A 633 7.19 35.70 31.60
CA ASP A 633 7.84 36.99 31.65
C ASP A 633 8.84 37.10 32.82
N ALA A 634 8.54 36.45 33.97
CA ALA A 634 9.44 36.41 35.07
C ALA A 634 10.64 35.46 34.88
N ILE A 635 10.44 34.38 34.13
CA ILE A 635 11.51 33.45 33.75
C ILE A 635 12.40 34.11 32.67
N GLU A 636 11.81 34.69 31.63
CA GLU A 636 12.56 35.41 30.58
C GLU A 636 13.38 36.57 31.21
N ARG A 637 12.80 37.37 32.13
CA ARG A 637 13.56 38.39 32.84
C ARG A 637 14.71 37.81 33.67
N ARG A 638 14.53 36.67 34.31
CA ARG A 638 15.61 36.00 35.06
C ARG A 638 16.68 35.44 34.12
N GLU A 639 16.30 34.92 32.98
CA GLU A 639 17.25 34.45 31.97
C GLU A 639 18.00 35.64 31.33
N GLU A 640 17.30 36.77 31.07
CA GLU A 640 17.94 38.01 30.62
C GLU A 640 18.88 38.59 31.66
N GLU A 641 18.48 38.63 32.97
CA GLU A 641 19.32 39.05 34.08
C GLU A 641 20.53 38.12 34.24
N GLN A 642 20.38 36.82 34.13
CA GLN A 642 21.47 35.83 34.17
C GLN A 642 22.39 35.98 32.92
N ALA A 643 21.82 36.17 31.72
CA ALA A 643 22.60 36.40 30.51
C ALA A 643 23.35 37.76 30.58
N GLN A 644 22.80 38.75 31.28
CA GLN A 644 23.43 40.03 31.48
C GLN A 644 24.54 39.97 32.52
N GLU A 645 24.32 39.21 33.62
CA GLU A 645 25.36 38.88 34.61
C GLU A 645 26.48 38.00 34.03
N GLU A 646 26.12 37.04 33.13
CA GLU A 646 27.16 36.27 32.44
C GLU A 646 27.93 37.12 31.42
N LYS A 647 27.28 38.06 30.74
CA LYS A 647 28.00 39.06 29.88
C LYS A 647 28.91 39.97 30.66
N GLU A 648 28.52 40.43 31.88
CA GLU A 648 29.40 41.20 32.78
C GLU A 648 30.55 40.38 33.35
N LYS A 649 30.36 39.08 33.55
CA LYS A 649 31.42 38.13 33.98
C LYS A 649 32.28 37.58 32.87
N MET A 650 31.91 37.87 31.61
CA MET A 650 32.75 37.46 30.46
C MET A 650 34.02 38.30 30.42
N PRO A 651 35.20 37.72 30.43
CA PRO A 651 36.44 38.42 30.31
C PRO A 651 36.47 39.16 28.95
N ASP A 652 37.00 40.35 28.98
CA ASP A 652 37.21 41.20 27.75
C ASP A 652 37.99 40.41 26.70
N PHE A 653 37.28 39.87 25.72
CA PHE A 653 37.89 39.07 24.66
C PHE A 653 38.93 39.87 23.86
N ALA A 654 38.80 41.20 23.81
CA ALA A 654 39.81 42.07 23.15
C ALA A 654 41.10 42.10 23.96
N ALA A 655 41.03 42.09 25.30
CA ALA A 655 42.19 41.98 26.16
C ALA A 655 42.82 40.57 26.11
N LEU A 656 42.00 39.53 26.04
CA LEU A 656 42.45 38.13 25.87
C LEU A 656 43.11 37.90 24.49
N ASP A 657 42.57 38.44 23.41
CA ASP A 657 43.14 38.34 22.07
C ASP A 657 44.47 39.13 21.98
N LYS A 658 44.57 40.26 22.66
CA LYS A 658 45.81 41.00 22.75
C LYS A 658 46.89 40.24 23.54
N ALA A 659 46.54 39.70 24.72
CA ALA A 659 47.43 38.91 25.55
C ALA A 659 47.83 37.60 24.83
N TRP A 660 46.92 37.02 24.05
CA TRP A 660 47.16 35.84 23.20
C TRP A 660 48.16 36.14 22.08
N ASN A 661 47.98 37.26 21.36
CA ASN A 661 48.84 37.67 20.28
C ASN A 661 50.24 38.05 20.77
N ASP A 662 50.34 38.67 21.97
CA ASP A 662 51.61 38.98 22.59
C ASP A 662 52.36 37.74 23.03
N LYS A 663 51.65 36.72 23.53
CA LYS A 663 52.22 35.43 23.91
C LYS A 663 52.66 34.60 22.71
N VAL A 664 51.89 34.65 21.61
CA VAL A 664 52.23 34.04 20.32
C VAL A 664 53.52 34.66 19.75
N LYS A 665 53.70 36.01 19.84
CA LYS A 665 54.91 36.68 19.45
C LYS A 665 56.11 36.26 20.30
N GLU A 666 55.94 36.18 21.64
CA GLU A 666 56.99 35.71 22.56
C GLU A 666 57.42 34.30 22.24
N VAL A 667 56.47 33.37 21.98
CA VAL A 667 56.79 32.02 21.59
C VAL A 667 57.47 31.97 20.21
N HIS A 668 57.01 32.78 19.28
CA HIS A 668 57.62 32.87 17.95
C HIS A 668 59.10 33.37 18.03
N GLU A 669 59.39 34.36 18.87
CA GLU A 669 60.75 34.85 19.10
C GLU A 669 61.64 33.76 19.78
N LYS A 670 61.06 33.00 20.71
CA LYS A 670 61.80 31.87 21.35
C LYS A 670 62.06 30.73 20.36
N VAL A 671 61.11 30.41 19.49
CA VAL A 671 61.29 29.42 18.43
C VAL A 671 62.33 29.86 17.39
N LEU A 672 62.33 31.16 17.03
CA LEU A 672 63.35 31.75 16.15
C LEU A 672 64.74 31.69 16.76
N LYS A 673 64.88 31.98 18.06
CA LYS A 673 66.16 31.87 18.77
C LYS A 673 66.64 30.43 18.85
N VAL A 674 65.77 29.46 19.09
CA VAL A 674 66.13 28.04 19.10
C VAL A 674 66.47 27.55 17.70
N ALA A 675 65.74 27.99 16.66
CA ALA A 675 66.04 27.67 15.26
C ALA A 675 67.39 28.29 14.78
N GLN A 676 67.80 29.44 15.33
CA GLN A 676 69.11 30.03 15.05
C GLN A 676 70.25 29.31 15.76
N MET A 677 69.98 28.60 16.86
CA MET A 677 70.99 27.79 17.61
C MET A 677 71.16 26.38 17.04
N LEU A 678 70.21 25.87 16.29
CA LEU A 678 70.29 24.58 15.61
C LEU A 678 70.84 24.81 14.19
N ALA A 679 72.13 24.54 14.03
CA ALA A 679 72.87 24.66 12.73
C ALA A 679 72.54 23.52 11.73
N ASP A 680 71.37 22.96 11.73
CA ASP A 680 71.01 21.74 11.00
C ASP A 680 70.03 22.02 9.84
N GLU A 681 70.13 21.19 8.77
CA GLU A 681 69.36 21.32 7.53
C GLU A 681 67.85 21.11 7.75
N ASP A 682 67.45 20.42 8.80
CA ASP A 682 66.05 20.17 9.16
C ASP A 682 65.31 21.44 9.63
N ALA A 683 66.03 22.36 10.25
CA ALA A 683 65.47 23.66 10.64
C ALA A 683 65.15 24.58 9.43
N LYS A 684 65.86 24.41 8.32
CA LYS A 684 65.57 25.11 7.06
C LYS A 684 64.37 24.53 6.30
N ALA A 685 64.09 23.24 6.46
CA ALA A 685 62.92 22.58 5.91
C ALA A 685 61.61 23.02 6.64
N LEU A 686 61.66 23.21 7.98
CA LEU A 686 60.52 23.67 8.78
C LEU A 686 60.15 25.15 8.47
N MET A 687 61.11 25.96 8.04
CA MET A 687 60.81 27.35 7.62
C MET A 687 60.21 27.47 6.22
N LYS A 688 60.16 26.40 5.43
CA LYS A 688 59.54 26.37 4.09
C LYS A 688 58.09 25.87 4.06
N THR A 689 57.54 25.42 5.19
CA THR A 689 56.12 25.01 5.28
C THR A 689 55.18 26.25 5.26
N LYS A 690 53.98 26.08 4.67
CA LYS A 690 52.99 27.15 4.53
C LYS A 690 52.54 27.67 5.90
N LEU A 691 52.14 28.95 5.94
CA LEU A 691 51.74 29.66 7.17
C LEU A 691 50.61 28.95 7.96
N GLU A 692 49.71 28.27 7.26
CA GLU A 692 48.59 27.46 7.84
C GLU A 692 49.07 26.27 8.63
N ASP A 693 50.09 25.53 8.14
CA ASP A 693 50.66 24.39 8.83
C ASP A 693 51.40 24.77 10.13
N LYS A 694 51.96 25.99 10.15
CA LYS A 694 52.60 26.56 11.36
C LYS A 694 51.56 26.94 12.41
N GLN A 695 50.41 27.42 12.02
CA GLN A 695 49.29 27.76 12.94
C GLN A 695 48.70 26.49 13.57
N ILE A 696 48.56 25.42 12.82
CA ILE A 696 48.07 24.12 13.31
C ILE A 696 49.08 23.51 14.31
N LEU A 697 50.34 23.56 14.04
CA LEU A 697 51.39 23.05 14.93
C LEU A 697 51.47 23.87 16.25
N ILE A 698 51.34 25.15 16.18
CA ILE A 698 51.26 26.06 17.35
C ILE A 698 49.99 25.81 18.16
N ALA A 699 48.83 25.58 17.51
CA ALA A 699 47.57 25.23 18.16
C ALA A 699 47.64 23.86 18.89
N LEU A 700 48.28 22.86 18.27
CA LEU A 700 48.50 21.55 18.88
C LEU A 700 49.48 21.57 20.08
N LEU A 701 50.54 22.39 20.01
CA LEU A 701 51.47 22.58 21.14
C LEU A 701 50.82 23.31 22.30
N LEU A 702 49.92 24.29 22.00
CA LEU A 702 49.17 25.05 23.02
C LEU A 702 48.04 24.22 23.62
N HIS A 703 47.43 23.31 22.85
CA HIS A 703 46.42 22.37 23.36
C HIS A 703 47.05 21.39 24.37
N ASN A 704 48.22 20.85 24.09
CA ASN A 704 48.98 19.97 24.98
C ASN A 704 49.46 20.67 26.27
N THR A 705 49.72 21.98 26.23
CA THR A 705 50.06 22.75 27.44
C THR A 705 48.81 23.05 28.27
N ARG A 706 47.62 23.22 27.66
CA ARG A 706 46.37 23.44 28.34
C ARG A 706 45.86 22.21 29.10
N THR A 707 46.06 20.99 28.53
CA THR A 707 45.71 19.73 29.20
C THR A 707 46.65 19.42 30.38
N SER A 708 47.88 19.88 30.36
CA SER A 708 48.83 19.70 31.49
C SER A 708 48.59 20.68 32.66
N VAL A 709 47.86 21.78 32.46
CA VAL A 709 47.47 22.75 33.51
C VAL A 709 46.19 22.35 34.18
N HIS A 710 45.25 21.67 33.49
CA HIS A 710 44.02 21.14 34.09
C HIS A 710 44.15 19.86 34.86
N SER A 711 45.31 19.18 34.82
CA SER A 711 45.61 17.99 35.65
C SER A 711 46.32 18.32 36.96
N LYS A 712 46.48 19.61 37.31
CA LYS A 712 47.14 20.06 38.54
C LYS A 712 46.30 21.02 39.39
N ASN A 713 44.97 21.08 39.17
CA ASN A 713 44.06 21.71 40.10
C ASN A 713 42.91 20.74 40.47
#